data_a98d28dd09fc702ee96239549b7958a5
#
_entry.id   a98d28dd09fc702ee96239549b7958a5
#
_cell.length_a   1.000
_cell.length_b   1.000
_cell.length_c   1.000
_cell.angle_alpha   90.00
_cell.angle_beta   90.00
_cell.angle_gamma   90.00
#
_symmetry.space_group_name_H-M   'P 1'
#
loop_
_entity.id
_entity.type
_entity.pdbx_description
1 polymer ?
#
loop_
_entity_poly.entity_id
_entity_poly.type
_entity_poly.pdbx_seq_one_letter_code
_entity_poly.pdbx_strand_id
1 'polypeptide(L)'
;MTAHQSAYFAVRPSTRVAAFAAGVSAIAIAVLGACSSPAKPADAPAAPATQVVAAAQPGGQPAKAGAARPKKTVRTPPLGDGAAHAGGGGGEVVRGSVNVYTFDPEPKFTPVDASTVSIAHVLADLGADAAEWYQHVQTLSNPWFEGRVPGSEGIDHAADYVAWWMQKAGLEPAFAATAGAEGSGDAAAAASAANPWRQPFELSGNARKIKSSGASIAGADAAAADASDNAPIKGASAMKNSGGGTVELPLAFAGYGIVEGQDGYTSFGAEERFDGRVVLVLRGEPLDAEGKSKWGGEKMTAASSLAGKLDALRSRGAAAIVIAETPGSAGKKTNLLGMSADSLGGELGIPCFFADGAAADALVKATDPEGRDLAALRALADAGTKDAPARTVLGKDGVLVRLAVEIDSGNTVTHNVGGILRGKGRLADEWIVIGSHYDHVGYGMYGADPSNRGKVHPGADDNASGTAGMLVTARRLARRYADAAEGAELRSVLFLAFSAEEVGLNGSRAFIKDPSIAADKLDIMLNMDMIGRMRGKELVVGGVDSAHGLAEALDPMFVDSGLKVYADPSGRGPSDHAPFYGAGIPVLFFFSGVHDVYHKPGDQGYSVDPRGIPAILGLVERIALWRAGDAKRLEYWNGVSRQEPAAGQGGAQPAAAAPAGSDRGYAPVRLGIQPGLTEEGESGIRVEGVSAGTSAADAGIKAGDVLLSWNGDSLDSTAAMMTKLRATKPGDIVKMRILRGNAEIELDVKMKASTAARRPADE
;
A
#
# COMPACT_ATOMS: atom_id res chain seq x y z
N MET A 1 4.09 -62.15 -32.49
CA MET A 1 3.99 -61.53 -33.81
C MET A 1 3.71 -60.05 -33.59
N THR A 2 4.50 -59.09 -33.79
CA THR A 2 5.75 -58.80 -34.46
C THR A 2 6.41 -57.63 -33.72
N ALA A 3 7.69 -57.72 -33.54
CA ALA A 3 8.54 -56.68 -32.98
C ALA A 3 8.70 -55.47 -33.91
N HIS A 4 8.85 -54.27 -33.38
CA HIS A 4 9.64 -53.25 -34.07
C HIS A 4 10.50 -52.46 -33.08
N GLN A 5 11.72 -52.36 -33.44
CA GLN A 5 12.94 -51.98 -32.76
C GLN A 5 13.00 -50.48 -32.39
N SER A 6 13.59 -50.25 -31.24
CA SER A 6 14.12 -48.95 -30.80
C SER A 6 15.39 -48.59 -31.60
N ALA A 7 15.50 -47.34 -32.03
CA ALA A 7 16.73 -46.74 -32.51
C ALA A 7 17.13 -45.61 -31.56
N TYR A 8 18.25 -45.86 -30.87
CA TYR A 8 18.98 -44.82 -30.07
C TYR A 8 19.71 -43.87 -31.03
N PHE A 9 19.45 -42.61 -30.91
CA PHE A 9 20.33 -41.58 -31.45
C PHE A 9 21.13 -40.91 -30.32
N ALA A 10 22.41 -41.23 -30.27
CA ALA A 10 23.40 -40.56 -29.42
C ALA A 10 23.78 -39.22 -30.10
N VAL A 11 23.48 -38.11 -29.44
CA VAL A 11 23.98 -36.77 -29.85
C VAL A 11 25.23 -36.46 -29.04
N ARG A 12 26.34 -36.28 -29.74
CA ARG A 12 27.60 -35.82 -29.17
C ARG A 12 27.52 -34.35 -28.79
N PRO A 13 28.08 -33.89 -27.64
CA PRO A 13 28.09 -32.48 -27.29
C PRO A 13 29.10 -31.73 -28.19
N SER A 14 28.67 -30.62 -28.78
CA SER A 14 29.48 -29.72 -29.60
C SER A 14 30.35 -28.84 -28.73
N THR A 15 31.62 -28.80 -29.05
CA THR A 15 32.74 -28.03 -28.48
C THR A 15 32.61 -26.52 -28.72
N ARG A 16 31.65 -25.85 -28.17
CA ARG A 16 31.53 -24.37 -28.21
C ARG A 16 31.44 -23.64 -26.86
N VAL A 17 31.56 -24.35 -25.74
CA VAL A 17 31.49 -23.72 -24.41
C VAL A 17 32.87 -23.41 -23.80
N ALA A 18 33.95 -23.86 -24.41
CA ALA A 18 35.33 -23.66 -23.88
C ALA A 18 36.00 -22.33 -24.29
N ALA A 19 35.38 -21.52 -25.17
CA ALA A 19 35.99 -20.26 -25.66
C ALA A 19 35.55 -18.99 -24.91
N PHE A 20 34.52 -19.09 -24.01
CA PHE A 20 34.01 -17.90 -23.30
C PHE A 20 34.64 -17.70 -21.90
N ALA A 21 35.26 -18.73 -21.33
CA ALA A 21 35.92 -18.63 -20.02
C ALA A 21 37.38 -18.11 -20.08
N ALA A 22 38.00 -18.10 -21.27
CA ALA A 22 39.39 -17.60 -21.45
C ALA A 22 39.45 -16.09 -21.80
N GLY A 23 38.30 -15.46 -22.18
CA GLY A 23 38.26 -14.05 -22.56
C GLY A 23 38.13 -13.06 -21.41
N VAL A 24 37.62 -13.51 -20.26
CA VAL A 24 37.34 -12.63 -19.10
C VAL A 24 38.57 -12.48 -18.20
N SER A 25 39.51 -13.45 -18.19
CA SER A 25 40.73 -13.35 -17.40
C SER A 25 41.82 -12.46 -18.02
N ALA A 26 41.75 -12.16 -19.33
CA ALA A 26 42.76 -11.33 -19.99
C ALA A 26 42.47 -9.82 -19.91
N ILE A 27 41.23 -9.42 -19.61
CA ILE A 27 40.85 -8.01 -19.47
C ILE A 27 41.09 -7.48 -18.05
N ALA A 28 41.11 -8.34 -17.03
CA ALA A 28 41.37 -7.94 -15.63
C ALA A 28 42.86 -7.64 -15.33
N ILE A 29 43.79 -8.08 -16.16
CA ILE A 29 45.26 -7.86 -15.97
C ILE A 29 45.77 -6.60 -16.69
N ALA A 30 45.00 -6.07 -17.65
CA ALA A 30 45.42 -4.88 -18.41
C ALA A 30 45.03 -3.53 -17.75
N VAL A 31 44.22 -3.54 -16.68
CA VAL A 31 43.75 -2.32 -15.97
C VAL A 31 44.61 -1.99 -14.74
N LEU A 32 45.45 -2.91 -14.27
CA LEU A 32 46.34 -2.70 -13.11
C LEU A 32 47.77 -2.26 -13.43
N GLY A 33 48.08 -1.96 -14.73
CA GLY A 33 49.43 -1.63 -15.19
C GLY A 33 49.69 -0.15 -15.56
N ALA A 34 48.76 0.77 -15.33
CA ALA A 34 48.89 2.16 -15.81
C ALA A 34 48.67 3.23 -14.74
N CYS A 35 49.25 3.06 -13.56
CA CYS A 35 49.32 4.14 -12.56
C CYS A 35 50.63 4.05 -11.76
N SER A 36 51.71 4.53 -12.36
CA SER A 36 52.92 4.92 -11.63
C SER A 36 53.79 5.85 -12.48
N SER A 37 53.64 7.15 -12.27
CA SER A 37 54.71 8.14 -12.24
C SER A 37 54.21 9.46 -11.72
N PRO A 38 54.90 10.11 -10.75
CA PRO A 38 54.44 11.28 -10.03
C PRO A 38 54.82 12.58 -10.74
N ALA A 39 53.89 13.49 -10.92
CA ALA A 39 54.17 14.88 -11.25
C ALA A 39 54.31 15.70 -9.96
N LYS A 40 55.34 16.55 -9.90
CA LYS A 40 55.67 17.49 -8.83
C LYS A 40 54.49 18.48 -8.58
N PRO A 41 54.23 18.86 -7.32
CA PRO A 41 53.27 19.92 -7.03
C PRO A 41 53.91 21.31 -7.15
N ALA A 42 53.15 22.24 -7.72
CA ALA A 42 53.41 23.67 -7.67
C ALA A 42 52.83 24.29 -6.38
N ASP A 43 53.51 25.29 -5.88
CA ASP A 43 53.30 25.98 -4.61
C ASP A 43 51.90 26.59 -4.41
N ALA A 44 51.31 26.38 -3.21
CA ALA A 44 50.22 27.16 -2.70
C ALA A 44 50.55 27.65 -1.26
N PRO A 45 50.13 28.83 -0.83
CA PRO A 45 50.65 29.55 0.32
C PRO A 45 50.17 29.03 1.65
N ALA A 46 51.03 29.19 2.66
CA ALA A 46 50.88 28.77 4.04
C ALA A 46 49.70 29.45 4.79
N ALA A 47 48.93 28.68 5.54
CA ALA A 47 48.02 29.16 6.58
C ALA A 47 48.70 29.12 7.97
N PRO A 48 48.33 30.01 8.93
CA PRO A 48 49.10 30.22 10.14
C PRO A 48 48.88 29.13 11.21
N ALA A 49 49.94 28.84 11.92
CA ALA A 49 50.00 27.90 13.02
C ALA A 49 49.19 28.35 14.24
N THR A 50 48.31 27.45 14.71
CA THR A 50 47.67 27.63 16.04
C THR A 50 48.44 26.84 17.09
N GLN A 51 48.89 27.54 18.11
CA GLN A 51 49.65 27.02 19.25
C GLN A 51 48.82 26.05 20.09
N VAL A 52 49.37 24.87 20.34
CA VAL A 52 48.89 23.93 21.36
C VAL A 52 49.44 24.35 22.72
N VAL A 53 48.53 24.73 23.60
CA VAL A 53 48.87 24.98 25.03
C VAL A 53 48.76 23.64 25.75
N ALA A 54 49.87 23.16 26.27
CA ALA A 54 49.94 22.00 27.14
C ALA A 54 49.47 22.37 28.55
N ALA A 55 48.49 21.65 29.09
CA ALA A 55 48.11 21.70 30.47
C ALA A 55 48.77 20.58 31.28
N ALA A 56 49.34 20.96 32.41
CA ALA A 56 50.17 20.16 33.31
C ALA A 56 49.37 19.09 34.06
N GLN A 57 50.01 17.95 34.28
CA GLN A 57 49.60 16.93 35.24
C GLN A 57 50.05 17.29 36.66
N PRO A 58 49.35 16.88 37.71
CA PRO A 58 49.95 16.62 39.02
C PRO A 58 50.02 15.13 39.30
N GLY A 59 51.17 14.69 39.70
CA GLY A 59 51.50 13.33 40.06
C GLY A 59 50.96 12.91 41.42
N GLY A 60 50.80 11.59 41.60
CA GLY A 60 50.57 10.94 42.87
C GLY A 60 50.76 9.43 42.71
N GLN A 61 51.72 8.92 43.48
CA GLN A 61 52.19 7.52 43.44
C GLN A 61 51.22 6.52 44.11
N PRO A 62 51.44 5.17 43.95
CA PRO A 62 50.44 4.12 44.10
C PRO A 62 50.41 3.51 45.49
N ALA A 63 49.25 3.11 45.92
CA ALA A 63 49.08 2.21 47.07
C ALA A 63 48.62 0.82 46.62
N LYS A 64 49.35 -0.20 47.01
CA LYS A 64 49.01 -1.61 46.95
C LYS A 64 47.83 -1.94 47.86
N ALA A 65 46.89 -2.74 47.42
CA ALA A 65 46.36 -3.88 48.19
C ALA A 65 45.28 -4.63 47.36
N GLY A 66 45.40 -5.92 47.31
CA GLY A 66 44.45 -6.81 46.67
C GLY A 66 43.16 -6.94 47.48
N ALA A 67 42.05 -7.01 46.73
CA ALA A 67 40.81 -7.54 47.28
C ALA A 67 40.03 -8.22 46.14
N ALA A 68 39.52 -9.39 46.44
CA ALA A 68 38.81 -10.29 45.56
C ALA A 68 37.59 -9.61 44.93
N ARG A 69 37.36 -9.88 43.61
CA ARG A 69 36.14 -9.52 42.89
C ARG A 69 34.94 -10.22 43.51
N PRO A 70 33.88 -9.54 43.91
CA PRO A 70 32.63 -10.19 44.22
C PRO A 70 31.96 -10.62 42.90
N LYS A 71 31.55 -11.87 42.81
CA LYS A 71 30.65 -12.38 41.78
C LYS A 71 29.34 -11.63 41.90
N LYS A 72 29.01 -10.76 40.93
CA LYS A 72 27.70 -10.16 40.79
C LYS A 72 26.76 -11.27 40.29
N THR A 73 26.00 -11.85 41.18
CA THR A 73 24.75 -12.54 40.87
C THR A 73 23.75 -11.50 40.40
N VAL A 74 23.43 -11.51 39.14
CA VAL A 74 22.28 -10.76 38.59
C VAL A 74 21.04 -11.52 39.03
N ARG A 75 20.42 -11.06 40.12
CA ARG A 75 19.06 -11.46 40.47
C ARG A 75 18.13 -10.70 39.54
N THR A 76 17.30 -11.45 38.79
CA THR A 76 16.05 -10.96 38.23
C THR A 76 15.22 -10.41 39.38
N PRO A 77 14.75 -9.14 39.34
CA PRO A 77 13.87 -8.67 40.40
C PRO A 77 12.54 -9.42 40.29
N PRO A 78 12.01 -9.95 41.41
CA PRO A 78 10.64 -10.41 41.43
C PRO A 78 9.70 -9.23 41.22
N LEU A 79 8.61 -9.44 40.49
CA LEU A 79 7.44 -8.59 40.47
C LEU A 79 6.85 -8.59 41.90
N GLY A 80 7.15 -7.58 42.69
CA GLY A 80 6.66 -7.50 44.05
C GLY A 80 6.77 -6.09 44.62
N ASP A 81 5.63 -5.64 45.04
CA ASP A 81 5.35 -4.63 46.07
C ASP A 81 5.95 -3.23 45.97
N GLY A 82 5.01 -2.30 45.84
CA GLY A 82 5.22 -0.88 45.73
C GLY A 82 6.24 -0.30 46.72
N ALA A 83 7.24 0.35 46.16
CA ALA A 83 7.99 1.39 46.87
C ALA A 83 8.03 2.62 45.97
N ALA A 84 7.40 3.65 46.42
CA ALA A 84 7.40 4.98 45.82
C ALA A 84 8.82 5.48 45.71
N HIS A 85 9.36 5.65 44.51
CA HIS A 85 10.53 6.48 44.25
C HIS A 85 10.06 7.88 43.83
N ALA A 86 10.18 8.81 44.74
CA ALA A 86 10.05 10.23 44.46
C ALA A 86 11.28 10.68 43.65
N GLY A 87 11.02 11.24 42.46
CA GLY A 87 12.02 12.02 41.73
C GLY A 87 12.08 11.72 40.23
N GLY A 88 11.39 12.53 39.40
CA GLY A 88 11.66 12.70 37.97
C GLY A 88 10.69 12.05 37.02
N GLY A 89 9.71 12.79 36.57
CA GLY A 89 8.98 12.65 35.30
C GLY A 89 8.54 11.25 34.90
N GLY A 90 7.54 10.67 35.59
CA GLY A 90 6.85 9.47 35.13
C GLY A 90 6.09 9.71 33.82
N GLY A 91 5.98 8.67 32.98
CA GLY A 91 5.18 8.70 31.77
C GLY A 91 3.69 8.89 32.08
N GLU A 92 2.96 9.37 31.11
CA GLU A 92 1.51 9.56 31.14
C GLU A 92 0.82 8.51 30.31
N VAL A 93 -0.26 7.94 30.81
CA VAL A 93 -1.09 7.00 30.05
C VAL A 93 -2.45 7.65 29.76
N VAL A 94 -2.75 7.82 28.47
CA VAL A 94 -4.06 8.31 28.01
C VAL A 94 -4.81 7.14 27.38
N ARG A 95 -5.94 6.77 27.96
CA ARG A 95 -6.76 5.66 27.46
C ARG A 95 -7.89 6.17 26.55
N GLY A 96 -8.11 5.47 25.47
CA GLY A 96 -9.21 5.72 24.53
C GLY A 96 -8.79 5.49 23.10
N SER A 97 -9.76 5.40 22.19
CA SER A 97 -9.51 5.31 20.75
C SER A 97 -8.76 6.54 20.28
N VAL A 98 -7.57 6.35 19.75
CA VAL A 98 -6.71 7.43 19.25
C VAL A 98 -6.96 7.63 17.77
N ASN A 99 -7.31 8.86 17.40
CA ASN A 99 -7.34 9.23 16.00
C ASN A 99 -5.92 9.57 15.54
N VAL A 100 -5.26 8.62 14.93
CA VAL A 100 -3.89 8.75 14.44
C VAL A 100 -3.67 9.90 13.43
N TYR A 101 -4.77 10.44 12.87
CA TYR A 101 -4.73 11.58 11.94
C TYR A 101 -4.92 12.94 12.63
N THR A 102 -5.18 12.98 13.93
CA THR A 102 -5.40 14.21 14.71
C THR A 102 -4.28 14.55 15.66
N PHE A 103 -3.11 13.94 15.50
CA PHE A 103 -1.92 14.50 16.13
C PHE A 103 -1.74 15.95 15.67
N ASP A 104 -1.42 16.83 16.60
CA ASP A 104 -1.10 18.22 16.29
C ASP A 104 -0.09 18.25 15.12
N PRO A 105 -0.25 19.19 14.17
CA PRO A 105 0.69 19.30 13.06
C PRO A 105 2.12 19.38 13.64
N GLU A 106 3.03 18.68 12.97
CA GLU A 106 4.44 18.73 13.36
C GLU A 106 4.82 20.17 13.73
N PRO A 107 5.43 20.41 14.89
CA PRO A 107 5.92 21.74 15.21
C PRO A 107 6.80 22.17 14.05
N LYS A 108 6.48 23.33 13.45
CA LYS A 108 7.27 23.87 12.34
C LYS A 108 8.72 23.81 12.74
N PHE A 109 9.48 23.02 12.02
CA PHE A 109 10.89 22.80 12.28
C PHE A 109 11.57 24.17 12.27
N THR A 110 11.91 24.71 13.43
CA THR A 110 12.83 25.85 13.50
C THR A 110 14.18 25.24 13.15
N PRO A 111 14.82 25.61 12.03
CA PRO A 111 16.12 25.07 11.72
C PRO A 111 17.03 25.36 12.90
N VAL A 112 17.42 24.33 13.63
CA VAL A 112 18.52 24.44 14.60
C VAL A 112 19.72 24.82 13.74
N ASP A 113 20.47 25.84 14.16
CA ASP A 113 21.69 26.21 13.46
C ASP A 113 22.55 24.97 13.29
N ALA A 114 22.63 24.48 12.04
CA ALA A 114 23.33 23.25 11.69
C ALA A 114 24.82 23.28 12.06
N SER A 115 25.33 24.45 12.44
CA SER A 115 26.70 24.63 12.94
C SER A 115 26.87 24.15 14.39
N THR A 116 25.78 23.93 15.16
CA THR A 116 25.86 23.67 16.61
C THR A 116 25.48 22.25 17.05
N VAL A 117 24.67 21.51 16.25
CA VAL A 117 24.28 20.12 16.61
C VAL A 117 24.41 19.21 15.39
N SER A 118 25.45 18.39 15.35
CA SER A 118 25.58 17.35 14.33
C SER A 118 24.80 16.09 14.74
N ILE A 119 24.22 15.37 13.78
CA ILE A 119 23.59 14.06 14.04
C ILE A 119 24.54 13.09 14.75
N ALA A 120 25.85 13.19 14.50
CA ALA A 120 26.85 12.36 15.16
C ALA A 120 26.89 12.58 16.69
N HIS A 121 26.75 13.82 17.15
CA HIS A 121 26.67 14.10 18.60
C HIS A 121 25.37 13.54 19.18
N VAL A 122 24.23 13.75 18.51
CA VAL A 122 22.95 13.18 18.94
C VAL A 122 23.03 11.66 19.09
N LEU A 123 23.57 10.98 18.10
CA LEU A 123 23.70 9.52 18.12
C LEU A 123 24.69 9.04 19.20
N ALA A 124 25.80 9.79 19.43
CA ALA A 124 26.73 9.47 20.49
C ALA A 124 26.08 9.57 21.90
N ASP A 125 25.24 10.59 22.11
CA ASP A 125 24.50 10.78 23.38
C ASP A 125 23.39 9.69 23.56
N LEU A 126 22.73 9.25 22.48
CA LEU A 126 21.69 8.23 22.51
C LEU A 126 22.24 6.81 22.62
N GLY A 127 23.50 6.60 22.28
CA GLY A 127 24.19 5.32 22.38
C GLY A 127 24.12 4.44 21.14
N ALA A 128 24.74 3.27 21.22
CA ALA A 128 25.00 2.39 20.08
C ALA A 128 23.73 1.86 19.41
N ASP A 129 22.67 1.59 20.16
CA ASP A 129 21.41 1.06 19.61
C ASP A 129 20.70 2.09 18.71
N ALA A 130 20.68 3.36 19.11
CA ALA A 130 20.14 4.44 18.31
C ALA A 130 21.01 4.71 17.05
N ALA A 131 22.31 4.61 17.16
CA ALA A 131 23.23 4.76 16.04
C ALA A 131 23.04 3.62 15.01
N GLU A 132 22.90 2.38 15.45
CA GLU A 132 22.64 1.22 14.60
C GLU A 132 21.26 1.33 13.94
N TRP A 133 20.23 1.69 14.70
CA TRP A 133 18.90 1.95 14.15
C TRP A 133 18.95 3.01 13.04
N TYR A 134 19.60 4.13 13.30
CA TYR A 134 19.74 5.21 12.32
C TYR A 134 20.48 4.75 11.07
N GLN A 135 21.53 3.93 11.21
CA GLN A 135 22.24 3.34 10.08
C GLN A 135 21.32 2.44 9.24
N HIS A 136 20.50 1.60 9.86
CA HIS A 136 19.53 0.77 9.15
C HIS A 136 18.53 1.61 8.36
N VAL A 137 17.97 2.66 8.98
CA VAL A 137 17.04 3.58 8.31
C VAL A 137 17.71 4.24 7.11
N GLN A 138 18.92 4.80 7.27
CA GLN A 138 19.66 5.44 6.19
C GLN A 138 19.94 4.45 5.02
N THR A 139 20.21 3.20 5.36
CA THR A 139 20.48 2.17 4.35
C THR A 139 19.20 1.79 3.62
N LEU A 140 18.14 1.37 4.32
CA LEU A 140 16.89 0.91 3.71
C LEU A 140 16.17 2.01 2.93
N SER A 141 16.29 3.28 3.33
CA SER A 141 15.73 4.42 2.60
C SER A 141 16.64 4.96 1.48
N ASN A 142 17.77 4.29 1.19
CA ASN A 142 18.64 4.69 0.09
C ASN A 142 17.95 4.45 -1.26
N PRO A 143 18.11 5.34 -2.27
CA PRO A 143 17.56 5.15 -3.62
C PRO A 143 17.97 3.84 -4.31
N TRP A 144 19.06 3.21 -3.89
CA TRP A 144 19.48 1.87 -4.36
C TRP A 144 18.41 0.80 -4.16
N PHE A 145 17.58 0.95 -3.13
CA PHE A 145 16.47 0.04 -2.84
C PHE A 145 15.17 0.40 -3.58
N GLU A 146 15.21 1.38 -4.50
CA GLU A 146 14.09 1.75 -5.38
C GLU A 146 12.77 2.01 -4.65
N GLY A 147 12.81 2.43 -3.37
CA GLY A 147 11.63 2.57 -2.53
C GLY A 147 10.96 1.25 -2.21
N ARG A 148 11.67 0.12 -2.31
CA ARG A 148 11.30 -1.23 -1.84
C ARG A 148 9.93 -1.73 -2.33
N VAL A 149 9.57 -1.41 -3.58
CA VAL A 149 8.29 -1.83 -4.12
C VAL A 149 8.27 -3.35 -4.37
N PRO A 150 7.20 -4.07 -3.98
CA PRO A 150 7.08 -5.50 -4.22
C PRO A 150 7.32 -5.89 -5.69
N GLY A 151 8.20 -6.87 -5.92
CA GLY A 151 8.57 -7.33 -7.26
C GLY A 151 9.65 -6.52 -7.98
N SER A 152 10.31 -5.56 -7.30
CA SER A 152 11.50 -4.87 -7.83
C SER A 152 12.79 -5.54 -7.34
N GLU A 153 13.92 -5.26 -8.02
CA GLU A 153 15.24 -5.64 -7.50
C GLU A 153 15.53 -4.96 -6.16
N GLY A 154 15.00 -3.75 -5.96
CA GLY A 154 15.18 -2.99 -4.72
C GLY A 154 14.61 -3.69 -3.48
N ILE A 155 13.43 -4.33 -3.58
CA ILE A 155 12.88 -5.09 -2.45
C ILE A 155 13.65 -6.38 -2.21
N ASP A 156 14.18 -7.02 -3.27
CA ASP A 156 15.00 -8.22 -3.11
C ASP A 156 16.32 -7.91 -2.40
N HIS A 157 16.96 -6.78 -2.74
CA HIS A 157 18.12 -6.28 -2.01
C HIS A 157 17.79 -5.98 -0.53
N ALA A 158 16.61 -5.38 -0.27
CA ALA A 158 16.17 -5.13 1.10
C ALA A 158 15.92 -6.43 1.88
N ALA A 159 15.34 -7.46 1.23
CA ALA A 159 15.16 -8.78 1.82
C ALA A 159 16.49 -9.43 2.21
N ASP A 160 17.50 -9.37 1.33
CA ASP A 160 18.85 -9.88 1.62
C ASP A 160 19.51 -9.11 2.76
N TYR A 161 19.35 -7.79 2.79
CA TYR A 161 19.85 -6.94 3.88
C TYR A 161 19.24 -7.33 5.22
N VAL A 162 17.90 -7.47 5.28
CA VAL A 162 17.19 -7.86 6.50
C VAL A 162 17.61 -9.25 6.97
N ALA A 163 17.63 -10.24 6.07
CA ALA A 163 18.05 -11.61 6.38
C ALA A 163 19.49 -11.68 6.91
N TRP A 164 20.40 -10.91 6.27
CA TRP A 164 21.79 -10.85 6.71
C TRP A 164 21.94 -10.30 8.15
N TRP A 165 21.18 -9.25 8.50
CA TRP A 165 21.21 -8.69 9.84
C TRP A 165 20.55 -9.59 10.88
N MET A 166 19.49 -10.31 10.52
CA MET A 166 18.91 -11.37 11.38
C MET A 166 19.93 -12.49 11.65
N GLN A 167 20.65 -12.93 10.62
CA GLN A 167 21.73 -13.90 10.78
C GLN A 167 22.86 -13.37 11.66
N LYS A 168 23.26 -12.10 11.50
CA LYS A 168 24.27 -11.41 12.34
C LYS A 168 23.85 -11.28 13.78
N ALA A 169 22.56 -11.15 14.05
CA ALA A 169 22.01 -11.18 15.41
C ALA A 169 22.02 -12.59 16.03
N GLY A 170 22.39 -13.62 15.28
CA GLY A 170 22.43 -15.00 15.74
C GLY A 170 21.09 -15.72 15.66
N LEU A 171 20.17 -15.26 14.84
CA LEU A 171 18.89 -15.92 14.60
C LEU A 171 19.05 -17.12 13.67
N GLU A 172 18.13 -18.08 13.76
CA GLU A 172 17.94 -19.15 12.82
C GLU A 172 16.92 -18.74 11.74
N PRO A 173 16.96 -19.30 10.51
CA PRO A 173 15.95 -19.01 9.51
C PRO A 173 14.56 -19.51 9.92
N ALA A 174 13.52 -18.76 9.56
CA ALA A 174 12.14 -19.04 10.03
C ALA A 174 11.36 -20.00 9.13
N PHE A 175 11.82 -20.26 7.91
CA PHE A 175 11.08 -21.06 6.94
C PHE A 175 11.85 -22.30 6.53
N ALA A 176 11.14 -23.38 6.21
CA ALA A 176 11.77 -24.55 5.62
C ALA A 176 12.16 -24.26 4.17
N ALA A 177 13.34 -24.67 3.76
CA ALA A 177 13.68 -24.69 2.35
C ALA A 177 12.66 -25.59 1.63
N THR A 178 11.85 -25.05 0.75
CA THR A 178 10.90 -25.84 -0.04
C THR A 178 11.69 -26.64 -1.08
N ALA A 179 11.94 -27.92 -0.77
CA ALA A 179 12.43 -28.88 -1.74
C ALA A 179 11.29 -29.14 -2.75
N GLY A 180 11.36 -28.59 -3.95
CA GLY A 180 10.35 -28.95 -4.96
C GLY A 180 10.02 -27.93 -6.04
N ALA A 181 10.73 -26.83 -6.17
CA ALA A 181 10.57 -25.92 -7.31
C ALA A 181 11.32 -26.42 -8.60
N GLU A 182 11.65 -27.70 -8.68
CA GLU A 182 12.18 -28.32 -9.89
C GLU A 182 11.07 -28.49 -10.94
N GLY A 183 10.54 -27.39 -11.47
CA GLY A 183 9.48 -27.45 -12.47
C GLY A 183 8.92 -26.09 -12.90
N SER A 184 9.19 -25.03 -12.18
CA SER A 184 8.90 -23.69 -12.65
C SER A 184 10.00 -23.28 -13.63
N GLY A 185 9.65 -22.98 -14.88
CA GLY A 185 10.61 -22.50 -15.89
C GLY A 185 11.26 -21.15 -15.55
N ASP A 186 11.03 -20.63 -14.33
CA ASP A 186 11.60 -19.41 -13.81
C ASP A 186 12.65 -19.73 -12.73
N ALA A 187 13.91 -19.61 -13.10
CA ALA A 187 15.06 -19.86 -12.23
C ALA A 187 15.10 -18.94 -11.00
N ALA A 188 14.52 -17.72 -11.07
CA ALA A 188 14.47 -16.77 -9.98
C ALA A 188 13.45 -17.20 -8.92
N ALA A 189 12.28 -17.69 -9.34
CA ALA A 189 11.26 -18.24 -8.45
C ALA A 189 11.77 -19.52 -7.75
N ALA A 190 12.50 -20.37 -8.47
CA ALA A 190 13.11 -21.59 -7.90
C ALA A 190 14.22 -21.27 -6.88
N ALA A 191 15.08 -20.30 -7.18
CA ALA A 191 16.14 -19.88 -6.25
C ALA A 191 15.57 -19.24 -4.97
N SER A 192 14.48 -18.50 -5.10
CA SER A 192 13.78 -17.85 -3.99
C SER A 192 13.08 -18.85 -3.07
N ALA A 193 12.48 -19.90 -3.64
CA ALA A 193 11.86 -20.99 -2.87
C ALA A 193 12.87 -21.82 -2.04
N ALA A 194 14.16 -21.75 -2.40
CA ALA A 194 15.23 -22.47 -1.69
C ALA A 194 15.84 -21.68 -0.51
N ASN A 195 15.46 -20.39 -0.31
CA ASN A 195 16.03 -19.54 0.74
C ASN A 195 15.24 -19.69 2.06
N PRO A 196 15.79 -20.30 3.10
CA PRO A 196 15.05 -20.56 4.34
C PRO A 196 14.76 -19.29 5.18
N TRP A 197 15.28 -18.15 4.79
CA TRP A 197 14.97 -16.84 5.37
C TRP A 197 13.75 -16.19 4.75
N ARG A 198 13.27 -16.67 3.58
CA ARG A 198 12.23 -16.05 2.78
C ARG A 198 10.99 -16.95 2.67
N GLN A 199 9.81 -16.36 2.86
CA GLN A 199 8.53 -16.98 2.56
C GLN A 199 7.98 -16.34 1.29
N PRO A 200 8.03 -17.02 0.13
CA PRO A 200 7.48 -16.49 -1.11
C PRO A 200 5.96 -16.48 -1.09
N PHE A 201 5.37 -15.47 -1.68
CA PHE A 201 3.95 -15.43 -1.98
C PHE A 201 3.66 -14.60 -3.22
N GLU A 202 2.53 -14.88 -3.85
CA GLU A 202 2.11 -14.25 -5.08
C GLU A 202 1.17 -13.07 -4.80
N LEU A 203 1.47 -11.93 -5.43
CA LEU A 203 0.55 -10.80 -5.53
C LEU A 203 -0.21 -10.91 -6.83
N SER A 204 -1.49 -11.22 -6.74
CA SER A 204 -2.37 -11.23 -7.90
C SER A 204 -2.67 -9.80 -8.35
N GLY A 205 -2.46 -9.49 -9.62
CA GLY A 205 -2.92 -8.25 -10.24
C GLY A 205 -1.98 -7.04 -10.19
N ASN A 206 -0.92 -7.03 -9.40
CA ASN A 206 -0.02 -5.86 -9.30
C ASN A 206 0.98 -5.71 -10.47
N ALA A 207 1.19 -6.74 -11.25
CA ALA A 207 2.09 -6.73 -12.40
C ALA A 207 1.39 -6.88 -13.74
N ARG A 208 0.09 -6.55 -13.79
CA ARG A 208 -0.67 -6.60 -15.03
C ARG A 208 -0.09 -5.63 -16.05
N LYS A 209 0.68 -6.15 -17.00
CA LYS A 209 1.24 -5.40 -18.12
C LYS A 209 0.54 -5.80 -19.41
N ILE A 210 0.09 -4.83 -20.18
CA ILE A 210 -0.29 -5.09 -21.57
C ILE A 210 1.00 -5.39 -22.33
N LYS A 211 1.20 -6.66 -22.68
CA LYS A 211 2.36 -7.14 -23.42
C LYS A 211 2.29 -6.72 -24.88
N SER A 212 1.11 -6.86 -25.45
CA SER A 212 0.82 -6.41 -26.81
C SER A 212 -0.66 -6.06 -26.95
N SER A 213 -0.96 -5.12 -27.85
CA SER A 213 -2.33 -4.80 -28.22
C SER A 213 -2.39 -4.36 -29.67
N GLY A 214 -3.52 -4.68 -30.35
CA GLY A 214 -3.74 -4.31 -31.74
C GLY A 214 -5.21 -4.20 -32.06
N ALA A 215 -5.53 -3.22 -32.91
CA ALA A 215 -6.82 -3.06 -33.52
C ALA A 215 -6.68 -3.19 -35.04
N SER A 216 -7.55 -3.93 -35.69
CA SER A 216 -7.57 -4.09 -37.16
C SER A 216 -9.01 -4.29 -37.65
N ILE A 217 -9.21 -4.17 -38.96
CA ILE A 217 -10.47 -4.46 -39.61
C ILE A 217 -10.31 -5.82 -40.30
N ALA A 218 -11.28 -6.70 -40.08
CA ALA A 218 -11.38 -7.98 -40.72
C ALA A 218 -12.71 -8.06 -41.52
N GLY A 219 -12.73 -8.72 -42.66
CA GLY A 219 -13.98 -8.82 -43.42
C GLY A 219 -13.93 -9.69 -44.68
N ALA A 220 -15.10 -9.99 -45.26
CA ALA A 220 -15.25 -10.93 -46.36
C ALA A 220 -14.64 -10.46 -47.69
N ASP A 221 -14.40 -9.17 -47.87
CA ASP A 221 -13.68 -8.61 -49.05
C ASP A 221 -12.15 -8.65 -48.88
N ALA A 222 -11.65 -9.10 -47.74
CA ALA A 222 -10.24 -9.31 -47.47
C ALA A 222 -9.59 -10.41 -48.32
N ALA A 223 -10.38 -11.22 -49.02
CA ALA A 223 -9.87 -12.23 -49.93
C ALA A 223 -9.42 -11.68 -51.30
N ALA A 224 -9.68 -10.39 -51.59
CA ALA A 224 -9.34 -9.75 -52.89
C ALA A 224 -8.25 -8.68 -52.79
N ALA A 225 -7.81 -8.31 -51.60
CA ALA A 225 -6.72 -7.35 -51.36
C ALA A 225 -5.52 -8.07 -50.78
N ASP A 226 -4.32 -7.74 -51.23
CA ASP A 226 -3.01 -8.26 -50.77
C ASP A 226 -2.96 -8.40 -49.26
N ALA A 227 -2.15 -9.33 -48.76
CA ALA A 227 -1.95 -9.69 -47.31
C ALA A 227 -1.74 -8.54 -46.31
N SER A 228 -2.18 -7.32 -46.62
CA SER A 228 -2.21 -6.11 -45.83
C SER A 228 -3.48 -5.93 -44.99
N ASP A 229 -4.51 -6.77 -45.17
CA ASP A 229 -5.86 -6.56 -44.59
C ASP A 229 -6.00 -6.80 -43.10
N ASN A 230 -4.93 -7.24 -42.42
CA ASN A 230 -4.81 -7.23 -40.98
C ASN A 230 -3.85 -6.14 -40.48
N ALA A 231 -3.61 -5.11 -41.28
CA ALA A 231 -2.71 -4.04 -40.87
C ALA A 231 -3.27 -3.35 -39.60
N PRO A 232 -2.44 -3.20 -38.55
CA PRO A 232 -2.90 -2.57 -37.33
C PRO A 232 -3.29 -1.11 -37.58
N ILE A 233 -4.43 -0.71 -37.04
CA ILE A 233 -4.91 0.67 -37.06
C ILE A 233 -4.00 1.48 -36.16
N LYS A 234 -3.15 2.32 -36.75
CA LYS A 234 -2.26 3.23 -36.01
C LYS A 234 -3.10 4.25 -35.25
N GLY A 235 -2.73 4.52 -34.00
CA GLY A 235 -3.47 5.45 -33.13
C GLY A 235 -4.54 4.80 -32.27
N ALA A 236 -4.76 3.47 -32.38
CA ALA A 236 -5.58 2.69 -31.46
C ALA A 236 -4.68 1.87 -30.54
N SER A 237 -4.89 1.99 -29.22
CA SER A 237 -4.10 1.29 -28.20
C SER A 237 -4.97 0.84 -27.04
N ALA A 238 -4.67 -0.31 -26.45
CA ALA A 238 -5.40 -0.76 -25.28
C ALA A 238 -5.16 0.13 -24.08
N MET A 239 -6.21 0.39 -23.31
CA MET A 239 -6.19 1.14 -22.08
C MET A 239 -5.71 0.26 -20.91
N LYS A 240 -5.13 0.86 -19.88
CA LYS A 240 -4.57 0.11 -18.72
C LYS A 240 -5.61 -0.72 -17.95
N ASN A 241 -6.89 -0.35 -18.02
CA ASN A 241 -8.00 -1.11 -17.43
C ASN A 241 -8.62 -2.14 -18.37
N SER A 242 -8.05 -2.33 -19.57
CA SER A 242 -8.55 -3.27 -20.58
C SER A 242 -8.51 -4.71 -20.08
N GLY A 243 -9.53 -5.51 -20.37
CA GLY A 243 -9.47 -6.97 -20.32
C GLY A 243 -8.53 -7.54 -21.37
N GLY A 244 -8.00 -8.73 -21.13
CA GLY A 244 -7.27 -9.53 -22.11
C GLY A 244 -8.21 -10.29 -23.04
N GLY A 245 -7.66 -10.78 -24.16
CA GLY A 245 -8.38 -11.60 -25.13
C GLY A 245 -8.42 -11.00 -26.52
N THR A 246 -9.03 -11.74 -27.43
CA THR A 246 -9.24 -11.31 -28.81
C THR A 246 -10.73 -11.38 -29.11
N VAL A 247 -11.28 -10.30 -29.64
CA VAL A 247 -12.64 -10.25 -30.20
C VAL A 247 -12.56 -9.85 -31.64
N GLU A 248 -13.47 -10.38 -32.43
CA GLU A 248 -13.65 -10.06 -33.85
C GLU A 248 -15.15 -10.00 -34.12
N LEU A 249 -15.72 -8.81 -34.06
CA LEU A 249 -17.16 -8.57 -33.97
C LEU A 249 -17.56 -7.30 -34.72
N PRO A 250 -18.85 -7.19 -35.12
CA PRO A 250 -19.37 -5.96 -35.70
C PRO A 250 -19.26 -4.76 -34.75
N LEU A 251 -19.03 -3.56 -35.31
CA LEU A 251 -19.01 -2.32 -34.57
C LEU A 251 -20.40 -1.77 -34.30
N ALA A 252 -20.63 -1.18 -33.16
CA ALA A 252 -21.78 -0.34 -32.83
C ALA A 252 -21.32 1.02 -32.34
N PHE A 253 -22.08 2.06 -32.60
CA PHE A 253 -21.82 3.40 -32.09
C PHE A 253 -22.82 3.76 -30.98
N ALA A 254 -22.36 4.16 -29.83
CA ALA A 254 -23.17 4.48 -28.67
C ALA A 254 -23.11 5.98 -28.27
N GLY A 255 -22.95 6.87 -29.24
CA GLY A 255 -22.86 8.32 -28.99
C GLY A 255 -21.77 8.66 -27.98
N TYR A 256 -22.13 9.39 -26.95
CA TYR A 256 -21.23 9.70 -25.83
C TYR A 256 -21.27 8.68 -24.70
N GLY A 257 -22.07 7.63 -24.78
CA GLY A 257 -22.18 6.61 -23.73
C GLY A 257 -22.81 7.09 -22.42
N ILE A 258 -23.57 8.16 -22.47
CA ILE A 258 -24.18 8.82 -21.32
C ILE A 258 -25.55 8.22 -21.03
N VAL A 259 -25.78 7.74 -19.81
CA VAL A 259 -27.07 7.18 -19.37
C VAL A 259 -28.09 8.29 -19.15
N GLU A 260 -27.70 9.34 -18.43
CA GLU A 260 -28.55 10.48 -18.12
C GLU A 260 -27.70 11.76 -18.16
N GLY A 261 -28.02 12.65 -19.09
CA GLY A 261 -27.40 13.95 -19.27
C GLY A 261 -28.39 15.07 -18.93
N GLN A 262 -27.98 16.34 -19.19
CA GLN A 262 -28.87 17.47 -19.04
C GLN A 262 -29.94 17.48 -20.14
N ASP A 263 -31.05 18.17 -19.91
CA ASP A 263 -32.18 18.34 -20.83
C ASP A 263 -32.79 17.00 -21.31
N GLY A 264 -32.68 15.97 -20.49
CA GLY A 264 -33.17 14.62 -20.80
C GLY A 264 -32.35 13.88 -21.84
N TYR A 265 -31.11 14.30 -22.08
CA TYR A 265 -30.20 13.59 -22.98
C TYR A 265 -29.90 12.16 -22.50
N THR A 266 -29.93 11.22 -23.41
CA THR A 266 -29.36 9.88 -23.20
C THR A 266 -28.76 9.36 -24.51
N SER A 267 -27.69 8.57 -24.39
CA SER A 267 -27.09 7.85 -25.53
C SER A 267 -27.80 6.52 -25.81
N PHE A 268 -28.71 6.09 -24.95
CA PHE A 268 -29.25 4.71 -24.96
C PHE A 268 -30.77 4.69 -25.05
N GLY A 269 -31.29 3.71 -25.77
CA GLY A 269 -32.70 3.29 -25.63
C GLY A 269 -32.92 2.53 -24.31
N ALA A 270 -34.20 2.46 -23.86
CA ALA A 270 -34.56 1.90 -22.55
C ALA A 270 -34.04 0.47 -22.32
N GLU A 271 -34.12 -0.39 -23.33
CA GLU A 271 -33.74 -1.80 -23.28
C GLU A 271 -32.54 -2.12 -24.18
N GLU A 272 -31.73 -1.12 -24.50
CA GLU A 272 -30.64 -1.29 -25.44
C GLU A 272 -29.51 -2.13 -24.91
N ARG A 273 -29.07 -3.11 -25.73
CA ARG A 273 -27.95 -4.00 -25.41
C ARG A 273 -26.98 -4.07 -26.60
N PHE A 274 -25.72 -4.39 -26.24
CA PHE A 274 -24.63 -4.51 -27.22
C PHE A 274 -24.00 -5.90 -27.22
N ASP A 275 -24.80 -6.94 -26.93
CA ASP A 275 -24.30 -8.31 -26.91
C ASP A 275 -23.68 -8.69 -28.27
N GLY A 276 -22.48 -9.25 -28.26
CA GLY A 276 -21.74 -9.65 -29.45
C GLY A 276 -21.24 -8.47 -30.31
N ARG A 277 -21.00 -7.30 -29.75
CA ARG A 277 -20.51 -6.12 -30.48
C ARG A 277 -19.29 -5.48 -29.81
N VAL A 278 -18.43 -4.92 -30.66
CA VAL A 278 -17.48 -3.88 -30.26
C VAL A 278 -18.26 -2.57 -30.23
N VAL A 279 -18.12 -1.77 -29.14
CA VAL A 279 -18.86 -0.51 -29.01
C VAL A 279 -17.92 0.67 -29.08
N LEU A 280 -18.11 1.53 -30.08
CA LEU A 280 -17.44 2.82 -30.19
C LEU A 280 -18.20 3.88 -29.41
N VAL A 281 -17.52 4.63 -28.56
CA VAL A 281 -18.08 5.70 -27.75
C VAL A 281 -17.20 6.95 -27.84
N LEU A 282 -17.81 8.13 -27.91
CA LEU A 282 -17.10 9.40 -27.91
C LEU A 282 -16.69 9.78 -26.49
N ARG A 283 -15.49 10.33 -26.36
CA ARG A 283 -15.02 10.97 -25.15
C ARG A 283 -15.79 12.25 -24.85
N GLY A 284 -15.92 12.62 -23.57
CA GLY A 284 -16.58 13.87 -23.17
C GLY A 284 -18.10 13.76 -23.22
N GLU A 285 -18.76 14.85 -23.61
CA GLU A 285 -20.22 15.02 -23.68
C GLU A 285 -20.60 15.90 -24.87
N PRO A 286 -21.90 16.10 -25.20
CA PRO A 286 -22.29 16.91 -26.34
C PRO A 286 -21.63 18.29 -26.39
N LEU A 287 -21.14 18.68 -27.58
CA LEU A 287 -20.39 19.91 -27.80
C LEU A 287 -21.18 20.93 -28.58
N ASP A 288 -20.94 22.21 -28.32
CA ASP A 288 -21.42 23.35 -29.13
C ASP A 288 -20.60 23.55 -30.41
N ALA A 289 -20.87 24.59 -31.12
CA ALA A 289 -20.19 24.93 -32.39
C ALA A 289 -18.72 25.28 -32.18
N GLU A 290 -18.35 25.78 -31.00
CA GLU A 290 -17.02 26.15 -30.60
C GLU A 290 -16.22 24.99 -30.05
N GLY A 291 -16.83 23.79 -29.94
CA GLY A 291 -16.19 22.59 -29.42
C GLY A 291 -16.12 22.50 -27.90
N LYS A 292 -16.90 23.32 -27.20
CA LYS A 292 -17.05 23.32 -25.74
C LYS A 292 -18.25 22.46 -25.34
N SER A 293 -18.30 22.06 -24.06
CA SER A 293 -19.49 21.35 -23.56
C SER A 293 -20.75 22.19 -23.68
N LYS A 294 -21.82 21.63 -24.25
CA LYS A 294 -23.15 22.25 -24.25
C LYS A 294 -23.70 22.50 -22.86
N TRP A 295 -23.27 21.73 -21.88
CA TRP A 295 -23.80 21.75 -20.52
C TRP A 295 -22.91 22.50 -19.53
N GLY A 296 -21.59 22.43 -19.70
CA GLY A 296 -20.60 22.99 -18.78
C GLY A 296 -19.72 24.10 -19.36
N GLY A 297 -19.87 24.43 -20.64
CA GLY A 297 -19.05 25.42 -21.31
C GLY A 297 -17.59 25.03 -21.41
N GLU A 298 -16.70 25.75 -20.73
CA GLU A 298 -15.26 25.45 -20.72
C GLU A 298 -14.91 24.17 -19.97
N LYS A 299 -15.79 23.69 -19.08
CA LYS A 299 -15.58 22.47 -18.29
C LYS A 299 -16.60 21.40 -18.66
N MET A 300 -16.16 20.17 -18.70
CA MET A 300 -17.07 19.03 -18.84
C MET A 300 -17.84 18.80 -17.54
N THR A 301 -19.08 18.30 -17.66
CA THR A 301 -19.91 17.94 -16.49
C THR A 301 -19.63 16.50 -16.04
N ALA A 302 -20.23 16.10 -14.92
CA ALA A 302 -20.14 14.74 -14.42
C ALA A 302 -20.62 13.68 -15.42
N ALA A 303 -21.51 14.04 -16.36
CA ALA A 303 -21.98 13.15 -17.40
C ALA A 303 -20.85 12.69 -18.36
N SER A 304 -19.76 13.45 -18.44
CA SER A 304 -18.58 13.06 -19.22
C SER A 304 -17.73 11.96 -18.56
N SER A 305 -18.02 11.57 -17.32
CA SER A 305 -17.26 10.57 -16.56
C SER A 305 -16.98 9.29 -17.37
N LEU A 306 -15.69 9.01 -17.55
CA LEU A 306 -15.28 7.85 -18.34
C LEU A 306 -15.62 6.53 -17.63
N ALA A 307 -15.43 6.46 -16.32
CA ALA A 307 -15.81 5.28 -15.53
C ALA A 307 -17.30 4.96 -15.65
N GLY A 308 -18.16 5.97 -15.54
CA GLY A 308 -19.60 5.81 -15.69
C GLY A 308 -20.01 5.29 -17.09
N LYS A 309 -19.34 5.78 -18.15
CA LYS A 309 -19.58 5.33 -19.53
C LYS A 309 -19.16 3.89 -19.74
N LEU A 310 -17.98 3.52 -19.25
CA LEU A 310 -17.44 2.16 -19.36
C LEU A 310 -18.34 1.14 -18.63
N ASP A 311 -18.79 1.49 -17.43
CA ASP A 311 -19.71 0.64 -16.67
C ASP A 311 -21.08 0.52 -17.36
N ALA A 312 -21.61 1.61 -17.91
CA ALA A 312 -22.86 1.61 -18.65
C ALA A 312 -22.82 0.74 -19.89
N LEU A 313 -21.71 0.70 -20.63
CA LEU A 313 -21.52 -0.14 -21.80
C LEU A 313 -21.33 -1.61 -21.41
N ARG A 314 -20.53 -1.88 -20.40
CA ARG A 314 -20.29 -3.23 -19.87
C ARG A 314 -21.60 -3.86 -19.37
N SER A 315 -22.38 -3.14 -18.59
CA SER A 315 -23.67 -3.62 -18.08
C SER A 315 -24.70 -3.90 -19.18
N ARG A 316 -24.55 -3.25 -20.34
CA ARG A 316 -25.36 -3.49 -21.55
C ARG A 316 -24.82 -4.59 -22.47
N GLY A 317 -23.79 -5.32 -22.03
CA GLY A 317 -23.29 -6.50 -22.75
C GLY A 317 -22.27 -6.21 -23.85
N ALA A 318 -21.64 -5.03 -23.87
CA ALA A 318 -20.55 -4.78 -24.80
C ALA A 318 -19.44 -5.84 -24.66
N ALA A 319 -19.07 -6.47 -25.78
CA ALA A 319 -17.99 -7.47 -25.78
C ALA A 319 -16.60 -6.84 -25.80
N ALA A 320 -16.49 -5.62 -26.30
CA ALA A 320 -15.31 -4.77 -26.23
C ALA A 320 -15.71 -3.30 -26.41
N ILE A 321 -14.86 -2.38 -25.97
CA ILE A 321 -15.12 -0.93 -26.02
C ILE A 321 -13.97 -0.21 -26.73
N VAL A 322 -14.31 0.75 -27.60
CA VAL A 322 -13.36 1.70 -28.19
C VAL A 322 -13.80 3.10 -27.82
N ILE A 323 -12.96 3.80 -27.06
CA ILE A 323 -13.17 5.22 -26.73
C ILE A 323 -12.50 6.05 -27.81
N ALA A 324 -13.30 6.83 -28.53
CA ALA A 324 -12.83 7.70 -29.61
C ALA A 324 -12.57 9.11 -29.09
N GLU A 325 -11.46 9.71 -29.53
CA GLU A 325 -11.27 11.16 -29.37
C GLU A 325 -12.36 11.90 -30.14
N THR A 326 -13.05 12.84 -29.47
CA THR A 326 -14.18 13.55 -30.05
C THR A 326 -13.71 14.63 -31.05
N PRO A 327 -14.16 14.55 -32.32
CA PRO A 327 -13.77 15.55 -33.31
C PRO A 327 -14.20 16.96 -32.90
N GLY A 328 -13.32 17.95 -33.09
CA GLY A 328 -13.60 19.36 -32.82
C GLY A 328 -13.70 19.76 -31.35
N SER A 329 -13.38 18.89 -30.41
CA SER A 329 -13.31 19.25 -28.99
C SER A 329 -12.21 20.29 -28.75
N ALA A 330 -12.59 21.42 -28.15
CA ALA A 330 -11.66 22.54 -27.80
C ALA A 330 -10.92 22.29 -26.48
N GLY A 331 -11.33 21.30 -25.69
CA GLY A 331 -10.77 21.05 -24.37
C GLY A 331 -9.34 20.51 -24.38
N LYS A 332 -8.65 20.66 -23.24
CA LYS A 332 -7.30 20.10 -23.02
C LYS A 332 -7.35 18.59 -23.16
N LYS A 333 -6.53 18.04 -24.05
CA LYS A 333 -6.47 16.59 -24.26
C LYS A 333 -5.76 15.92 -23.09
N THR A 334 -6.50 15.18 -22.27
CA THR A 334 -5.92 14.33 -21.22
C THR A 334 -5.35 13.06 -21.86
N ASN A 335 -4.16 12.65 -21.45
CA ASN A 335 -3.58 11.39 -21.92
C ASN A 335 -4.25 10.18 -21.24
N LEU A 336 -5.32 9.66 -21.86
CA LEU A 336 -6.08 8.51 -21.32
C LEU A 336 -5.22 7.26 -21.18
N LEU A 337 -4.24 7.05 -22.06
CA LEU A 337 -3.33 5.90 -21.99
C LEU A 337 -2.37 5.97 -20.79
N GLY A 338 -2.20 7.17 -20.22
CA GLY A 338 -1.42 7.39 -19.01
C GLY A 338 -2.18 7.14 -17.71
N MET A 339 -3.52 7.08 -17.76
CA MET A 339 -4.35 6.91 -16.56
C MET A 339 -4.22 5.49 -15.98
N SER A 340 -4.27 5.37 -14.65
CA SER A 340 -4.29 4.06 -13.98
C SER A 340 -5.63 3.34 -14.20
N ALA A 341 -5.66 2.02 -13.99
CA ALA A 341 -6.90 1.24 -14.06
C ALA A 341 -7.92 1.75 -13.03
N ASP A 342 -7.48 2.09 -11.81
CA ASP A 342 -8.35 2.60 -10.75
C ASP A 342 -9.00 3.94 -11.10
N SER A 343 -8.23 4.84 -11.75
CA SER A 343 -8.77 6.12 -12.25
C SER A 343 -9.82 5.94 -13.37
N LEU A 344 -9.88 4.76 -13.96
CA LEU A 344 -10.81 4.39 -15.03
C LEU A 344 -11.95 3.51 -14.53
N GLY A 345 -12.16 3.40 -13.21
CA GLY A 345 -13.23 2.59 -12.61
C GLY A 345 -12.87 1.12 -12.38
N GLY A 346 -11.58 0.80 -12.36
CA GLY A 346 -11.09 -0.57 -12.17
C GLY A 346 -11.00 -1.37 -13.47
N GLU A 347 -10.69 -2.65 -13.36
CA GLU A 347 -10.56 -3.56 -14.50
C GLU A 347 -11.91 -3.87 -15.13
N LEU A 348 -12.00 -3.77 -16.47
CA LEU A 348 -13.24 -4.00 -17.20
C LEU A 348 -13.54 -5.48 -17.47
N GLY A 349 -12.53 -6.33 -17.53
CA GLY A 349 -12.67 -7.74 -17.90
C GLY A 349 -12.87 -7.99 -19.39
N ILE A 350 -13.07 -6.95 -20.20
CA ILE A 350 -13.24 -7.00 -21.66
C ILE A 350 -12.22 -6.09 -22.34
N PRO A 351 -11.82 -6.32 -23.60
CA PRO A 351 -10.93 -5.43 -24.34
C PRO A 351 -11.45 -3.99 -24.39
N CYS A 352 -10.60 -3.03 -24.00
CA CYS A 352 -10.91 -1.61 -24.00
C CYS A 352 -9.77 -0.83 -24.64
N PHE A 353 -10.07 -0.06 -25.69
CA PHE A 353 -9.11 0.69 -26.48
C PHE A 353 -9.42 2.18 -26.44
N PHE A 354 -8.39 2.98 -26.49
CA PHE A 354 -8.48 4.37 -26.90
C PHE A 354 -8.05 4.48 -28.36
N ALA A 355 -8.84 5.18 -29.17
CA ALA A 355 -8.52 5.50 -30.56
C ALA A 355 -8.44 7.02 -30.73
N ASP A 356 -7.34 7.52 -31.25
CA ASP A 356 -7.24 8.92 -31.65
C ASP A 356 -8.23 9.23 -32.80
N GLY A 357 -8.37 10.52 -33.13
CA GLY A 357 -9.36 10.93 -34.12
C GLY A 357 -9.19 10.26 -35.50
N ALA A 358 -7.97 9.99 -35.94
CA ALA A 358 -7.70 9.36 -37.23
C ALA A 358 -8.01 7.85 -37.18
N ALA A 359 -7.63 7.17 -36.10
CA ALA A 359 -7.91 5.76 -35.91
C ALA A 359 -9.43 5.48 -35.78
N ALA A 360 -10.12 6.32 -35.00
CA ALA A 360 -11.56 6.20 -34.82
C ALA A 360 -12.31 6.49 -36.13
N ASP A 361 -11.88 7.50 -36.89
CA ASP A 361 -12.46 7.83 -38.21
C ASP A 361 -12.27 6.69 -39.22
N ALA A 362 -11.09 6.06 -39.23
CA ALA A 362 -10.81 4.89 -40.05
C ALA A 362 -11.74 3.70 -39.71
N LEU A 363 -11.95 3.44 -38.41
CA LEU A 363 -12.89 2.41 -37.95
C LEU A 363 -14.31 2.70 -38.42
N VAL A 364 -14.79 3.94 -38.28
CA VAL A 364 -16.14 4.33 -38.72
C VAL A 364 -16.30 4.21 -40.20
N LYS A 365 -15.41 4.77 -41.04
CA LYS A 365 -15.48 4.71 -42.49
C LYS A 365 -15.49 3.30 -43.05
N ALA A 366 -14.77 2.38 -42.42
CA ALA A 366 -14.73 0.99 -42.81
C ALA A 366 -16.03 0.23 -42.49
N THR A 367 -16.67 0.59 -41.37
CA THR A 367 -17.79 -0.19 -40.80
C THR A 367 -19.16 0.44 -40.99
N ASP A 368 -19.25 1.73 -41.35
CA ASP A 368 -20.52 2.40 -41.50
C ASP A 368 -21.15 2.08 -42.87
N PRO A 369 -22.36 1.48 -42.89
CA PRO A 369 -23.07 1.14 -44.16
C PRO A 369 -23.47 2.40 -44.95
N GLU A 370 -23.63 3.54 -44.32
CA GLU A 370 -24.01 4.80 -44.98
C GLU A 370 -22.79 5.65 -45.40
N GLY A 371 -21.54 5.19 -45.09
CA GLY A 371 -20.31 5.85 -45.48
C GLY A 371 -20.04 7.15 -44.72
N ARG A 372 -20.63 7.32 -43.53
CA ARG A 372 -20.39 8.49 -42.67
C ARG A 372 -18.99 8.43 -42.08
N ASP A 373 -18.47 9.59 -41.70
CA ASP A 373 -17.25 9.72 -40.94
C ASP A 373 -17.54 9.94 -39.43
N LEU A 374 -16.48 9.98 -38.64
CA LEU A 374 -16.60 10.20 -37.18
C LEU A 374 -17.23 11.56 -36.83
N ALA A 375 -17.01 12.59 -37.68
CA ALA A 375 -17.60 13.91 -37.46
C ALA A 375 -19.12 13.90 -37.68
N ALA A 376 -19.59 13.18 -38.68
CA ALA A 376 -21.03 12.97 -38.93
C ALA A 376 -21.69 12.20 -37.77
N LEU A 377 -21.03 11.17 -37.25
CA LEU A 377 -21.52 10.45 -36.07
C LEU A 377 -21.53 11.32 -34.81
N ARG A 378 -20.52 12.19 -34.63
CA ARG A 378 -20.54 13.18 -33.55
C ARG A 378 -21.76 14.10 -33.68
N ALA A 379 -22.04 14.63 -34.87
CA ALA A 379 -23.18 15.52 -35.07
C ALA A 379 -24.50 14.85 -34.69
N LEU A 380 -24.67 13.54 -35.03
CA LEU A 380 -25.80 12.76 -34.57
C LEU A 380 -25.84 12.64 -33.04
N ALA A 381 -24.70 12.38 -32.40
CA ALA A 381 -24.59 12.29 -30.95
C ALA A 381 -24.92 13.63 -30.26
N ASP A 382 -24.50 14.75 -30.82
CA ASP A 382 -24.79 16.07 -30.31
C ASP A 382 -26.28 16.48 -30.44
N ALA A 383 -27.00 15.86 -31.37
CA ALA A 383 -28.44 16.08 -31.60
C ALA A 383 -29.33 15.10 -30.82
N GLY A 384 -28.75 14.15 -30.10
CA GLY A 384 -29.48 13.11 -29.37
C GLY A 384 -30.43 13.70 -28.32
N THR A 385 -31.60 13.08 -28.16
CA THR A 385 -32.60 13.41 -27.15
C THR A 385 -33.12 12.13 -26.51
N LYS A 386 -33.89 12.25 -25.44
CA LYS A 386 -34.54 11.12 -24.76
C LYS A 386 -35.38 10.28 -25.70
N ASP A 387 -36.10 10.92 -26.63
CA ASP A 387 -37.02 10.27 -27.53
C ASP A 387 -36.34 9.75 -28.83
N ALA A 388 -35.15 10.28 -29.13
CA ALA A 388 -34.30 9.90 -30.24
C ALA A 388 -32.84 9.79 -29.81
N PRO A 389 -32.47 8.73 -29.09
CA PRO A 389 -31.07 8.53 -28.65
C PRO A 389 -30.14 8.46 -29.86
N ALA A 390 -29.01 9.10 -29.77
CA ALA A 390 -28.00 9.18 -30.82
C ALA A 390 -27.21 7.87 -30.94
N ARG A 391 -27.80 6.89 -31.48
CA ARG A 391 -27.20 5.58 -31.70
C ARG A 391 -27.24 5.18 -33.18
N THR A 392 -26.29 4.40 -33.60
CA THR A 392 -26.22 3.82 -34.93
C THR A 392 -25.56 2.46 -34.86
N VAL A 393 -26.19 1.48 -35.45
CA VAL A 393 -25.52 0.21 -35.66
C VAL A 393 -24.56 0.40 -36.86
N LEU A 394 -23.27 0.41 -36.53
CA LEU A 394 -22.25 0.32 -37.55
C LEU A 394 -22.04 -1.17 -37.83
N GLY A 395 -22.52 -1.64 -38.95
CA GLY A 395 -22.40 -3.03 -39.30
C GLY A 395 -22.58 -3.15 -40.83
N LYS A 396 -21.51 -2.82 -41.54
CA LYS A 396 -21.44 -3.18 -42.94
C LYS A 396 -21.34 -4.70 -43.02
N ASP A 397 -22.19 -5.34 -43.82
CA ASP A 397 -22.21 -6.79 -43.94
C ASP A 397 -20.81 -7.35 -44.24
N GLY A 398 -20.37 -8.31 -43.42
CA GLY A 398 -19.08 -8.96 -43.57
C GLY A 398 -17.86 -8.17 -43.02
N VAL A 399 -18.03 -6.95 -42.50
CA VAL A 399 -16.92 -6.16 -41.90
C VAL A 399 -16.93 -6.27 -40.40
N LEU A 400 -15.84 -6.75 -39.83
CA LEU A 400 -15.64 -6.93 -38.38
C LEU A 400 -14.50 -6.07 -37.88
N VAL A 401 -14.56 -5.67 -36.63
CA VAL A 401 -13.45 -5.05 -35.92
C VAL A 401 -12.79 -6.11 -35.04
N ARG A 402 -11.52 -6.32 -35.27
CA ARG A 402 -10.67 -7.17 -34.44
C ARG A 402 -9.90 -6.32 -33.41
N LEU A 403 -10.11 -6.64 -32.16
CA LEU A 403 -9.33 -6.08 -31.03
C LEU A 403 -8.64 -7.23 -30.31
N ALA A 404 -7.32 -7.16 -30.17
CA ALA A 404 -6.52 -8.16 -29.48
C ALA A 404 -5.71 -7.49 -28.37
N VAL A 405 -5.77 -8.04 -27.17
CA VAL A 405 -4.99 -7.59 -26.00
C VAL A 405 -4.37 -8.80 -25.35
N GLU A 406 -3.06 -8.85 -25.37
CA GLU A 406 -2.28 -9.82 -24.63
C GLU A 406 -1.86 -9.16 -23.32
N ILE A 407 -2.32 -9.73 -22.21
CA ILE A 407 -1.96 -9.27 -20.87
C ILE A 407 -0.97 -10.27 -20.29
N ASP A 408 0.16 -9.75 -19.87
CA ASP A 408 1.03 -10.44 -18.93
C ASP A 408 0.43 -10.20 -17.55
N SER A 409 -0.30 -11.17 -17.06
CA SER A 409 -0.82 -11.21 -15.69
C SER A 409 0.21 -11.84 -14.76
N GLY A 410 1.50 -11.61 -15.03
CA GLY A 410 2.58 -12.14 -14.21
C GLY A 410 2.25 -11.88 -12.75
N ASN A 411 2.04 -12.97 -12.00
CA ASN A 411 1.98 -12.90 -10.55
C ASN A 411 3.32 -12.33 -10.09
N THR A 412 3.29 -11.18 -9.44
CA THR A 412 4.50 -10.64 -8.81
C THR A 412 4.78 -11.51 -7.61
N VAL A 413 5.88 -12.25 -7.62
CA VAL A 413 6.37 -12.96 -6.44
C VAL A 413 7.14 -11.97 -5.57
N THR A 414 6.80 -11.93 -4.30
CA THR A 414 7.53 -11.21 -3.27
C THR A 414 7.67 -12.08 -2.02
N HIS A 415 8.33 -11.62 -0.98
CA HIS A 415 8.72 -12.48 0.13
C HIS A 415 8.54 -11.80 1.48
N ASN A 416 8.02 -12.51 2.47
CA ASN A 416 8.32 -12.18 3.86
C ASN A 416 9.73 -12.66 4.20
N VAL A 417 10.40 -11.95 5.11
CA VAL A 417 11.71 -12.35 5.63
C VAL A 417 11.56 -12.70 7.11
N GLY A 418 12.06 -13.84 7.54
CA GLY A 418 11.86 -14.30 8.92
C GLY A 418 13.07 -14.92 9.57
N GLY A 419 13.24 -14.64 10.86
CA GLY A 419 14.27 -15.21 11.70
C GLY A 419 13.74 -15.65 13.08
N ILE A 420 14.32 -16.66 13.65
CA ILE A 420 13.94 -17.29 14.92
C ILE A 420 15.02 -17.09 15.97
N LEU A 421 14.63 -16.61 17.13
CA LEU A 421 15.39 -16.71 18.36
C LEU A 421 14.78 -17.82 19.22
N ARG A 422 15.51 -18.92 19.36
CA ARG A 422 15.01 -20.08 20.12
C ARG A 422 14.86 -19.78 21.59
N GLY A 423 13.73 -20.18 22.13
CA GLY A 423 13.41 -20.15 23.55
C GLY A 423 14.20 -21.16 24.37
N LYS A 424 13.91 -21.19 25.66
CA LYS A 424 14.55 -22.13 26.62
C LYS A 424 13.50 -22.83 27.48
N GLY A 425 13.78 -24.05 27.86
CA GLY A 425 12.94 -24.82 28.77
C GLY A 425 11.56 -25.17 28.19
N ARG A 426 10.53 -25.25 29.06
CA ARG A 426 9.18 -25.68 28.67
C ARG A 426 8.44 -24.65 27.79
N LEU A 427 8.79 -23.37 27.91
CA LEU A 427 8.16 -22.32 27.13
C LEU A 427 8.71 -22.19 25.71
N ALA A 428 9.77 -22.93 25.35
CA ALA A 428 10.44 -22.80 24.04
C ALA A 428 9.51 -23.12 22.84
N ASP A 429 8.44 -23.91 23.06
CA ASP A 429 7.44 -24.24 22.02
C ASP A 429 6.31 -23.21 21.88
N GLU A 430 6.28 -22.19 22.71
CA GLU A 430 5.39 -21.04 22.61
C GLU A 430 6.13 -19.84 22.04
N TRP A 431 5.42 -18.92 21.36
CA TRP A 431 6.08 -17.95 20.50
C TRP A 431 5.54 -16.54 20.70
N ILE A 432 6.45 -15.58 20.64
CA ILE A 432 6.18 -14.16 20.46
C ILE A 432 6.53 -13.82 19.02
N VAL A 433 5.70 -13.02 18.35
CA VAL A 433 6.03 -12.46 17.04
C VAL A 433 6.42 -10.98 17.21
N ILE A 434 7.53 -10.57 16.60
CA ILE A 434 7.92 -9.16 16.48
C ILE A 434 8.04 -8.85 15.00
N GLY A 435 7.22 -7.91 14.51
CA GLY A 435 7.08 -7.65 13.10
C GLY A 435 7.15 -6.18 12.71
N SER A 436 7.40 -5.97 11.43
CA SER A 436 7.33 -4.69 10.72
C SER A 436 7.25 -4.97 9.22
N HIS A 437 6.69 -4.07 8.41
CA HIS A 437 6.87 -4.22 6.97
C HIS A 437 8.16 -3.56 6.50
N TYR A 438 8.72 -4.10 5.41
CA TYR A 438 9.96 -3.58 4.83
C TYR A 438 9.78 -3.09 3.40
N ASP A 439 8.60 -3.29 2.79
CA ASP A 439 8.22 -2.69 1.51
C ASP A 439 7.83 -1.23 1.67
N HIS A 440 7.71 -0.52 0.53
CA HIS A 440 7.14 0.81 0.44
C HIS A 440 6.66 1.06 -0.99
N VAL A 441 6.19 2.28 -1.30
CA VAL A 441 5.46 2.59 -2.53
C VAL A 441 6.32 2.82 -3.78
N GLY A 442 7.65 2.60 -3.71
CA GLY A 442 8.55 2.59 -4.85
C GLY A 442 8.63 3.93 -5.59
N TYR A 443 8.27 3.92 -6.85
CA TYR A 443 8.20 5.13 -7.68
C TYR A 443 6.82 5.83 -7.62
N GLY A 444 6.02 5.58 -6.58
CA GLY A 444 4.73 6.20 -6.36
C GLY A 444 3.66 5.78 -7.35
N MET A 445 3.69 4.52 -7.79
CA MET A 445 2.70 4.00 -8.75
C MET A 445 1.37 3.66 -8.08
N TYR A 446 1.36 3.44 -6.78
CA TYR A 446 0.19 3.25 -5.92
C TYR A 446 0.45 3.88 -4.55
N GLY A 447 -0.59 4.14 -3.78
CA GLY A 447 -0.48 4.66 -2.41
C GLY A 447 0.02 6.09 -2.27
N ALA A 448 0.54 6.71 -3.34
CA ALA A 448 1.16 8.02 -3.35
C ALA A 448 0.38 9.03 -4.20
N ASP A 449 0.58 10.32 -3.90
CA ASP A 449 0.02 11.41 -4.70
C ASP A 449 0.47 11.29 -6.17
N PRO A 450 -0.46 11.34 -7.14
CA PRO A 450 -0.14 11.23 -8.56
C PRO A 450 0.92 12.22 -9.07
N SER A 451 1.05 13.40 -8.46
CA SER A 451 2.07 14.42 -8.81
C SER A 451 3.50 13.96 -8.48
N ASN A 452 3.65 12.94 -7.66
CA ASN A 452 4.92 12.36 -7.25
C ASN A 452 5.30 11.08 -8.00
N ARG A 453 4.46 10.61 -8.93
CA ARG A 453 4.76 9.41 -9.73
C ARG A 453 6.05 9.55 -10.50
N GLY A 454 6.81 8.45 -10.56
CA GLY A 454 8.12 8.38 -11.18
C GLY A 454 9.28 8.91 -10.34
N LYS A 455 9.01 9.47 -9.16
CA LYS A 455 10.03 9.82 -8.17
C LYS A 455 10.18 8.67 -7.18
N VAL A 456 11.39 8.43 -6.70
CA VAL A 456 11.63 7.46 -5.63
C VAL A 456 10.98 7.96 -4.34
N HIS A 457 10.21 7.10 -3.69
CA HIS A 457 9.66 7.27 -2.35
C HIS A 457 10.53 6.43 -1.41
N PRO A 458 11.42 7.03 -0.62
CA PRO A 458 12.38 6.26 0.17
C PRO A 458 11.78 5.50 1.34
N GLY A 459 10.67 5.98 1.90
CA GLY A 459 10.00 5.35 3.02
C GLY A 459 10.90 5.19 4.23
N ALA A 460 11.48 6.29 4.72
CA ALA A 460 12.43 6.24 5.82
C ALA A 460 11.74 6.01 7.16
N ASP A 461 10.66 6.76 7.44
CA ASP A 461 9.81 6.47 8.58
C ASP A 461 8.85 5.34 8.24
N ASP A 462 8.27 5.35 7.07
CA ASP A 462 7.35 4.35 6.56
C ASP A 462 8.03 3.39 5.54
N ASN A 463 8.46 2.14 5.91
CA ASN A 463 8.62 1.73 7.28
C ASN A 463 10.04 1.17 7.51
N ALA A 464 11.07 1.88 6.97
CA ALA A 464 12.45 1.52 7.32
C ALA A 464 12.70 1.71 8.82
N SER A 465 11.96 2.62 9.48
CA SER A 465 12.09 2.89 10.91
C SER A 465 11.66 1.70 11.77
N GLY A 466 10.51 1.10 11.47
CA GLY A 466 10.03 -0.10 12.17
C GLY A 466 10.89 -1.32 11.89
N THR A 467 11.30 -1.51 10.63
CA THR A 467 12.22 -2.60 10.24
C THR A 467 13.57 -2.48 10.97
N ALA A 468 14.14 -1.28 11.04
CA ALA A 468 15.33 -1.00 11.82
C ALA A 468 15.11 -1.30 13.32
N GLY A 469 13.96 -0.90 13.87
CA GLY A 469 13.57 -1.19 15.25
C GLY A 469 13.50 -2.68 15.55
N MET A 470 12.92 -3.44 14.64
CA MET A 470 12.85 -4.91 14.72
C MET A 470 14.25 -5.54 14.72
N LEU A 471 15.16 -5.12 13.82
CA LEU A 471 16.52 -5.66 13.73
C LEU A 471 17.34 -5.37 15.01
N VAL A 472 17.28 -4.13 15.53
CA VAL A 472 17.95 -3.78 16.79
C VAL A 472 17.36 -4.56 17.97
N THR A 473 16.03 -4.72 18.02
CA THR A 473 15.35 -5.52 19.05
C THR A 473 15.77 -6.99 18.97
N ALA A 474 15.91 -7.55 17.76
CA ALA A 474 16.39 -8.92 17.56
C ALA A 474 17.77 -9.14 18.19
N ARG A 475 18.72 -8.24 17.90
CA ARG A 475 20.06 -8.29 18.47
C ARG A 475 20.05 -8.11 20.00
N ARG A 476 19.21 -7.22 20.52
CA ARG A 476 19.09 -7.01 21.98
C ARG A 476 18.54 -8.24 22.68
N LEU A 477 17.45 -8.83 22.15
CA LEU A 477 16.86 -10.02 22.73
C LEU A 477 17.79 -11.24 22.60
N ALA A 478 18.51 -11.41 21.50
CA ALA A 478 19.50 -12.47 21.36
C ALA A 478 20.57 -12.42 22.48
N ARG A 479 21.06 -11.22 22.83
CA ARG A 479 21.98 -11.03 23.97
C ARG A 479 21.32 -11.41 25.29
N ARG A 480 20.08 -10.96 25.55
CA ARG A 480 19.33 -11.29 26.77
C ARG A 480 19.14 -12.80 26.93
N TYR A 481 18.82 -13.48 25.80
CA TYR A 481 18.64 -14.93 25.81
C TYR A 481 19.96 -15.67 26.03
N ALA A 482 21.05 -15.19 25.45
CA ALA A 482 22.38 -15.74 25.72
C ALA A 482 22.78 -15.62 27.19
N ASP A 483 22.50 -14.47 27.81
CA ASP A 483 22.82 -14.18 29.20
C ASP A 483 21.83 -14.79 30.21
N ALA A 484 20.75 -15.41 29.75
CA ALA A 484 19.75 -16.02 30.63
C ALA A 484 20.31 -17.19 31.43
N ALA A 485 19.94 -17.25 32.71
CA ALA A 485 20.40 -18.26 33.64
C ALA A 485 20.15 -19.70 33.14
N GLU A 486 20.96 -20.63 33.60
CA GLU A 486 20.71 -22.06 33.41
C GLU A 486 19.35 -22.44 34.02
N GLY A 487 18.52 -23.17 33.27
CA GLY A 487 17.15 -23.50 33.66
C GLY A 487 16.12 -22.39 33.44
N ALA A 488 16.48 -21.28 32.76
CA ALA A 488 15.52 -20.26 32.35
C ALA A 488 14.44 -20.86 31.45
N GLU A 489 13.20 -20.41 31.67
CA GLU A 489 12.02 -20.76 30.87
C GLU A 489 11.68 -19.54 30.00
N LEU A 490 11.87 -19.64 28.69
CA LEU A 490 11.68 -18.52 27.77
C LEU A 490 10.98 -18.99 26.48
N ARG A 491 9.92 -18.25 26.06
CA ARG A 491 9.31 -18.44 24.74
C ARG A 491 10.29 -18.15 23.62
N SER A 492 10.12 -18.83 22.52
CA SER A 492 10.81 -18.49 21.27
C SER A 492 10.26 -17.17 20.71
N VAL A 493 11.09 -16.45 19.95
CA VAL A 493 10.68 -15.21 19.28
C VAL A 493 10.84 -15.37 17.78
N LEU A 494 9.77 -15.09 17.05
CA LEU A 494 9.74 -15.08 15.60
C LEU A 494 9.78 -13.61 15.14
N PHE A 495 10.82 -13.22 14.41
CA PHE A 495 10.96 -11.92 13.80
C PHE A 495 10.50 -11.99 12.35
N LEU A 496 9.57 -11.12 11.95
CA LEU A 496 9.01 -11.11 10.61
C LEU A 496 9.06 -9.71 10.00
N ALA A 497 9.75 -9.58 8.88
CA ALA A 497 9.64 -8.44 8.00
C ALA A 497 8.65 -8.78 6.88
N PHE A 498 7.53 -8.08 6.84
CA PHE A 498 6.46 -8.31 5.87
C PHE A 498 6.70 -7.51 4.60
N SER A 499 6.34 -8.10 3.46
CA SER A 499 6.28 -7.43 2.17
C SER A 499 4.83 -7.17 1.78
N ALA A 500 4.64 -6.19 0.89
CA ALA A 500 3.34 -5.86 0.31
C ALA A 500 2.27 -5.47 1.35
N GLU A 501 2.69 -4.81 2.43
CA GLU A 501 1.81 -4.14 3.38
C GLU A 501 1.02 -3.04 2.69
N GLU A 502 1.72 -2.18 1.94
CA GLU A 502 1.25 -1.00 1.23
C GLU A 502 0.17 -1.28 0.16
N VAL A 503 0.05 -2.53 -0.24
CA VAL A 503 -0.95 -3.01 -1.21
C VAL A 503 -1.98 -3.92 -0.58
N GLY A 504 -2.19 -3.81 0.74
CA GLY A 504 -3.30 -4.44 1.46
C GLY A 504 -2.91 -5.55 2.42
N LEU A 505 -1.82 -5.40 3.16
CA LEU A 505 -1.36 -6.33 4.21
C LEU A 505 -1.11 -7.75 3.66
N ASN A 506 -0.63 -7.85 2.39
CA ASN A 506 -0.57 -9.16 1.72
C ASN A 506 0.45 -10.09 2.36
N GLY A 507 1.59 -9.57 2.84
CA GLY A 507 2.61 -10.37 3.49
C GLY A 507 2.16 -10.98 4.80
N SER A 508 1.59 -10.19 5.69
CA SER A 508 1.05 -10.69 6.96
C SER A 508 -0.15 -11.62 6.76
N ARG A 509 -1.00 -11.36 5.75
CA ARG A 509 -2.08 -12.29 5.36
C ARG A 509 -1.54 -13.60 4.81
N ALA A 510 -0.49 -13.55 3.98
CA ALA A 510 0.17 -14.74 3.45
C ALA A 510 0.76 -15.59 4.59
N PHE A 511 1.42 -14.94 5.56
CA PHE A 511 1.93 -15.64 6.74
C PHE A 511 0.81 -16.30 7.56
N ILE A 512 -0.29 -15.58 7.83
CA ILE A 512 -1.43 -16.18 8.58
C ILE A 512 -2.08 -17.34 7.81
N LYS A 513 -2.09 -17.30 6.49
CA LYS A 513 -2.63 -18.36 5.64
C LYS A 513 -1.74 -19.61 5.61
N ASP A 514 -0.43 -19.41 5.60
CA ASP A 514 0.59 -20.49 5.54
C ASP A 514 1.71 -20.20 6.55
N PRO A 515 1.42 -20.35 7.85
CA PRO A 515 2.35 -19.97 8.90
C PRO A 515 3.43 -21.03 9.12
N SER A 516 4.70 -20.59 9.26
CA SER A 516 5.79 -21.47 9.67
C SER A 516 5.67 -21.97 11.12
N ILE A 517 4.89 -21.24 11.93
CA ILE A 517 4.55 -21.59 13.31
C ILE A 517 3.04 -21.55 13.45
N ALA A 518 2.45 -22.64 13.95
CA ALA A 518 1.00 -22.74 14.12
C ALA A 518 0.43 -21.58 14.97
N ALA A 519 -0.69 -21.02 14.55
CA ALA A 519 -1.28 -19.82 15.17
C ALA A 519 -1.62 -20.02 16.65
N ASP A 520 -2.01 -21.23 17.05
CA ASP A 520 -2.31 -21.61 18.43
C ASP A 520 -1.08 -21.62 19.35
N LYS A 521 0.13 -21.55 18.80
CA LYS A 521 1.39 -21.41 19.55
C LYS A 521 1.82 -19.95 19.75
N LEU A 522 1.22 -19.02 19.03
CA LEU A 522 1.55 -17.61 19.10
C LEU A 522 0.88 -16.97 20.33
N ASP A 523 1.67 -16.38 21.22
CA ASP A 523 1.19 -15.72 22.45
C ASP A 523 0.76 -14.27 22.19
N ILE A 524 1.58 -13.52 21.44
CA ILE A 524 1.34 -12.12 21.07
C ILE A 524 2.15 -11.74 19.84
N MET A 525 1.65 -10.76 19.06
CA MET A 525 2.39 -10.12 17.99
C MET A 525 2.63 -8.62 18.32
N LEU A 526 3.88 -8.20 18.30
CA LEU A 526 4.32 -6.82 18.50
C LEU A 526 4.70 -6.22 17.15
N ASN A 527 3.94 -5.26 16.66
CA ASN A 527 4.16 -4.63 15.35
C ASN A 527 4.72 -3.21 15.51
N MET A 528 5.78 -2.91 14.80
CA MET A 528 6.38 -1.57 14.74
C MET A 528 6.20 -0.99 13.34
N ASP A 529 5.53 0.16 13.29
CA ASP A 529 5.28 0.85 12.03
C ASP A 529 5.36 2.35 12.26
N MET A 530 6.23 3.03 11.48
CA MET A 530 6.49 4.46 11.59
C MET A 530 6.84 4.89 13.04
N ILE A 531 7.96 4.39 13.56
CA ILE A 531 8.43 4.73 14.92
C ILE A 531 9.53 5.80 14.94
N GLY A 532 9.90 6.34 13.79
CA GLY A 532 11.08 7.20 13.63
C GLY A 532 10.80 8.69 13.68
N ARG A 533 9.56 9.13 13.95
CA ARG A 533 9.23 10.56 14.02
C ARG A 533 8.39 10.92 15.25
N MET A 534 8.80 10.38 16.39
CA MET A 534 8.14 10.64 17.66
C MET A 534 8.14 12.13 17.99
N ARG A 535 6.96 12.71 18.20
CA ARG A 535 6.78 14.11 18.58
C ARG A 535 6.84 14.25 20.09
N GLY A 536 7.77 15.04 20.58
CA GLY A 536 7.97 15.15 22.02
C GLY A 536 8.30 13.78 22.63
N LYS A 537 7.40 13.23 23.43
CA LYS A 537 7.48 11.90 24.02
C LYS A 537 6.22 11.06 23.75
N GLU A 538 5.48 11.37 22.67
CA GLU A 538 4.20 10.77 22.37
C GLU A 538 4.34 9.50 21.52
N LEU A 539 3.68 8.43 21.94
CA LEU A 539 3.64 7.15 21.24
C LEU A 539 2.22 6.57 21.32
N VAL A 540 1.69 6.10 20.19
CA VAL A 540 0.48 5.30 20.16
C VAL A 540 0.84 3.84 20.36
N VAL A 541 0.13 3.15 21.23
CA VAL A 541 0.18 1.69 21.37
C VAL A 541 -1.23 1.14 21.19
N GLY A 542 -1.50 0.58 20.02
CA GLY A 542 -2.78 -0.06 19.70
C GLY A 542 -2.83 -1.50 20.19
N GLY A 543 -4.05 -2.03 20.38
CA GLY A 543 -4.26 -3.42 20.76
C GLY A 543 -4.13 -3.72 22.25
N VAL A 544 -4.13 -2.69 23.11
CA VAL A 544 -3.93 -2.91 24.56
C VAL A 544 -5.01 -3.76 25.20
N ASP A 545 -6.22 -3.84 24.60
CA ASP A 545 -7.30 -4.73 25.04
C ASP A 545 -7.44 -5.98 24.14
N SER A 546 -6.42 -6.35 23.40
CA SER A 546 -6.45 -7.55 22.55
C SER A 546 -6.38 -8.86 23.33
N ALA A 547 -6.13 -8.80 24.64
CA ALA A 547 -6.19 -9.93 25.55
C ALA A 547 -6.72 -9.51 26.92
N HIS A 548 -7.33 -10.46 27.65
CA HIS A 548 -7.82 -10.22 29.01
C HIS A 548 -6.68 -9.78 29.95
N GLY A 549 -6.85 -8.63 30.61
CA GLY A 549 -5.91 -8.07 31.60
C GLY A 549 -4.61 -7.56 30.99
N LEU A 550 -4.50 -7.46 29.67
CA LEU A 550 -3.29 -6.98 29.01
C LEU A 550 -3.04 -5.50 29.29
N ALA A 551 -4.07 -4.67 29.21
CA ALA A 551 -3.95 -3.23 29.43
C ALA A 551 -3.42 -2.91 30.84
N GLU A 552 -3.95 -3.57 31.86
CA GLU A 552 -3.54 -3.41 33.26
C GLU A 552 -2.07 -3.85 33.48
N ALA A 553 -1.66 -4.92 32.82
CA ALA A 553 -0.30 -5.42 32.90
C ALA A 553 0.72 -4.49 32.20
N LEU A 554 0.29 -3.75 31.18
CA LEU A 554 1.12 -2.81 30.43
C LEU A 554 1.31 -1.46 31.12
N ASP A 555 0.35 -1.01 31.94
CA ASP A 555 0.36 0.32 32.57
C ASP A 555 1.67 0.65 33.29
N PRO A 556 2.22 -0.22 34.16
CA PRO A 556 3.49 0.07 34.80
C PRO A 556 4.64 0.24 33.80
N MET A 557 4.63 -0.54 32.71
CA MET A 557 5.67 -0.46 31.69
C MET A 557 5.58 0.83 30.88
N PHE A 558 4.35 1.31 30.63
CA PHE A 558 4.11 2.59 29.96
C PHE A 558 4.60 3.76 30.82
N VAL A 559 4.22 3.76 32.11
CA VAL A 559 4.68 4.79 33.05
C VAL A 559 6.22 4.79 33.17
N ASP A 560 6.84 3.61 33.31
CA ASP A 560 8.30 3.48 33.44
C ASP A 560 9.05 3.84 32.14
N SER A 561 8.39 3.83 30.96
CA SER A 561 9.01 4.21 29.70
C SER A 561 9.37 5.69 29.63
N GLY A 562 8.75 6.52 30.47
CA GLY A 562 8.87 7.97 30.43
C GLY A 562 8.21 8.63 29.21
N LEU A 563 7.43 7.83 28.43
CA LEU A 563 6.66 8.28 27.28
C LEU A 563 5.25 8.69 27.70
N LYS A 564 4.64 9.55 26.92
CA LYS A 564 3.18 9.75 26.94
C LYS A 564 2.58 8.74 25.96
N VAL A 565 2.01 7.67 26.52
CA VAL A 565 1.44 6.58 25.71
C VAL A 565 -0.05 6.80 25.52
N TYR A 566 -0.48 6.86 24.27
CA TYR A 566 -1.88 6.77 23.86
C TYR A 566 -2.22 5.30 23.66
N ALA A 567 -2.87 4.73 24.66
CA ALA A 567 -3.25 3.32 24.70
C ALA A 567 -4.60 3.12 23.98
N ASP A 568 -4.56 2.67 22.71
CA ASP A 568 -5.78 2.33 21.96
C ASP A 568 -6.18 0.88 22.25
N PRO A 569 -7.41 0.62 22.72
CA PRO A 569 -7.88 -0.72 23.03
C PRO A 569 -7.94 -1.63 21.80
N SER A 570 -8.16 -1.08 20.60
CA SER A 570 -8.40 -1.85 19.39
C SER A 570 -7.15 -2.52 18.85
N GLY A 571 -7.20 -3.85 18.64
CA GLY A 571 -6.21 -4.60 17.85
C GLY A 571 -6.44 -4.51 16.34
N ARG A 572 -7.42 -3.71 15.89
CA ARG A 572 -7.68 -3.45 14.48
C ARG A 572 -6.93 -2.19 14.04
N GLY A 573 -6.40 -2.20 12.85
CA GLY A 573 -5.68 -1.04 12.34
C GLY A 573 -5.19 -1.25 10.90
N PRO A 574 -4.58 -0.23 10.31
CA PRO A 574 -4.11 -0.27 8.93
C PRO A 574 -2.66 -0.75 8.83
N SER A 575 -2.24 -1.77 9.60
CA SER A 575 -0.91 -2.34 9.54
C SER A 575 -0.91 -3.83 9.86
N ASP A 576 0.24 -4.51 9.77
CA ASP A 576 0.42 -5.96 9.79
C ASP A 576 -0.05 -6.68 11.06
N HIS A 577 -0.30 -5.98 12.16
CA HIS A 577 -0.93 -6.55 13.35
C HIS A 577 -2.38 -6.98 13.11
N ALA A 578 -3.08 -6.35 12.16
CA ALA A 578 -4.51 -6.57 11.97
C ALA A 578 -4.87 -7.99 11.48
N PRO A 579 -4.13 -8.64 10.55
CA PRO A 579 -4.35 -10.05 10.21
C PRO A 579 -4.15 -11.01 11.38
N PHE A 580 -3.15 -10.76 12.25
CA PHE A 580 -2.92 -11.57 13.46
C PHE A 580 -4.10 -11.43 14.44
N TYR A 581 -4.54 -10.19 14.70
CA TYR A 581 -5.72 -9.96 15.52
C TYR A 581 -6.97 -10.64 14.96
N GLY A 582 -7.15 -10.57 13.63
CA GLY A 582 -8.24 -11.26 12.93
C GLY A 582 -8.18 -12.78 13.05
N ALA A 583 -6.98 -13.35 13.23
CA ALA A 583 -6.76 -14.77 13.47
C ALA A 583 -6.89 -15.19 14.95
N GLY A 584 -7.24 -14.25 15.85
CA GLY A 584 -7.41 -14.53 17.26
C GLY A 584 -6.12 -14.51 18.08
N ILE A 585 -5.10 -13.84 17.60
CA ILE A 585 -3.82 -13.65 18.28
C ILE A 585 -3.80 -12.25 18.90
N PRO A 586 -3.45 -12.11 20.19
CA PRO A 586 -3.22 -10.81 20.83
C PRO A 586 -2.16 -10.01 20.08
N VAL A 587 -2.35 -8.67 20.01
CA VAL A 587 -1.43 -7.79 19.28
C VAL A 587 -1.14 -6.51 20.04
N LEU A 588 0.04 -5.92 19.79
CA LEU A 588 0.34 -4.53 20.10
C LEU A 588 0.92 -3.85 18.86
N PHE A 589 0.50 -2.62 18.63
CA PHE A 589 0.89 -1.81 17.49
C PHE A 589 1.57 -0.52 17.97
N PHE A 590 2.85 -0.35 17.69
CA PHE A 590 3.65 0.80 18.08
C PHE A 590 3.76 1.77 16.90
N PHE A 591 3.36 3.01 17.12
CA PHE A 591 3.22 4.01 16.06
C PHE A 591 3.49 5.43 16.58
N SER A 592 4.35 6.21 15.92
CA SER A 592 4.68 7.58 16.33
C SER A 592 3.83 8.67 15.65
N GLY A 593 2.92 8.30 14.77
CA GLY A 593 1.98 9.21 14.11
C GLY A 593 2.30 9.46 12.63
N VAL A 594 1.28 9.91 11.88
CA VAL A 594 1.42 10.32 10.48
C VAL A 594 2.07 11.71 10.40
N HIS A 595 2.81 11.96 9.34
CA HIS A 595 3.51 13.22 9.09
C HIS A 595 3.28 13.73 7.65
N ASP A 596 3.63 15.00 7.39
CA ASP A 596 3.34 15.69 6.14
C ASP A 596 4.02 15.07 4.91
N VAL A 597 5.07 14.27 5.10
CA VAL A 597 5.80 13.59 4.01
C VAL A 597 5.47 12.10 3.90
N TYR A 598 4.42 11.63 4.59
CA TYR A 598 3.89 10.28 4.47
C TYR A 598 3.52 9.97 3.02
N HIS A 599 3.98 8.83 2.48
CA HIS A 599 3.84 8.42 1.08
C HIS A 599 4.31 9.47 0.06
N LYS A 600 5.38 10.23 0.42
CA LYS A 600 5.98 11.24 -0.46
C LYS A 600 7.49 11.04 -0.59
N PRO A 601 8.09 11.56 -1.67
CA PRO A 601 9.55 11.54 -1.84
C PRO A 601 10.33 12.25 -0.73
N GLY A 602 9.66 13.01 0.12
CA GLY A 602 10.23 13.72 1.27
C GLY A 602 10.44 12.85 2.51
N ASP A 603 9.93 11.62 2.57
CA ASP A 603 10.21 10.68 3.66
C ASP A 603 11.61 10.07 3.50
N GLN A 604 12.60 10.89 3.82
CA GLN A 604 14.03 10.64 3.63
C GLN A 604 14.70 10.24 4.93
N GLY A 605 15.80 9.49 4.86
CA GLY A 605 16.56 9.09 6.05
C GLY A 605 16.96 10.23 6.97
N TYR A 606 17.25 11.43 6.45
CA TYR A 606 17.57 12.60 7.27
C TYR A 606 16.37 13.21 7.99
N SER A 607 15.14 12.84 7.64
CA SER A 607 13.92 13.38 8.22
C SER A 607 13.45 12.64 9.48
N VAL A 608 14.04 11.49 9.78
CA VAL A 608 13.73 10.75 11.02
C VAL A 608 14.44 11.34 12.24
N ASP A 609 13.84 11.19 13.41
CA ASP A 609 14.37 11.66 14.69
C ASP A 609 14.73 10.46 15.59
N PRO A 610 16.03 10.18 15.80
CA PRO A 610 16.47 9.05 16.61
C PRO A 610 16.22 9.22 18.11
N ARG A 611 15.85 10.42 18.59
CA ARG A 611 15.75 10.72 20.04
C ARG A 611 14.68 9.90 20.75
N GLY A 612 13.63 9.48 20.07
CA GLY A 612 12.58 8.62 20.60
C GLY A 612 12.96 7.14 20.71
N ILE A 613 13.90 6.71 19.91
CA ILE A 613 14.20 5.30 19.68
C ILE A 613 14.63 4.54 20.94
N PRO A 614 15.53 5.06 21.82
CA PRO A 614 15.88 4.32 23.03
C PRO A 614 14.69 4.00 23.93
N ALA A 615 13.73 4.91 24.05
CA ALA A 615 12.54 4.71 24.87
C ALA A 615 11.57 3.72 24.23
N ILE A 616 11.31 3.83 22.92
CA ILE A 616 10.42 2.92 22.19
C ILE A 616 10.98 1.49 22.21
N LEU A 617 12.25 1.29 21.81
CA LEU A 617 12.88 -0.03 21.82
C LEU A 617 13.03 -0.60 23.22
N GLY A 618 13.26 0.25 24.23
CA GLY A 618 13.26 -0.15 25.64
C GLY A 618 11.90 -0.68 26.09
N LEU A 619 10.81 -0.08 25.65
CA LEU A 619 9.44 -0.51 25.94
C LEU A 619 9.14 -1.83 25.23
N VAL A 620 9.42 -1.94 23.91
CA VAL A 620 9.21 -3.17 23.13
C VAL A 620 10.01 -4.33 23.72
N GLU A 621 11.30 -4.14 24.05
CA GLU A 621 12.13 -5.18 24.68
C GLU A 621 11.55 -5.62 26.03
N ARG A 622 11.11 -4.68 26.87
CA ARG A 622 10.52 -4.97 28.17
C ARG A 622 9.26 -5.84 28.04
N ILE A 623 8.36 -5.47 27.13
CA ILE A 623 7.14 -6.23 26.86
C ILE A 623 7.50 -7.63 26.34
N ALA A 624 8.42 -7.72 25.38
CA ALA A 624 8.87 -8.98 24.83
C ALA A 624 9.49 -9.89 25.90
N LEU A 625 10.36 -9.36 26.77
CA LEU A 625 10.98 -10.13 27.88
C LEU A 625 9.95 -10.55 28.92
N TRP A 626 8.99 -9.69 29.26
CA TRP A 626 7.87 -10.07 30.12
C TRP A 626 7.11 -11.25 29.55
N ARG A 627 6.70 -11.16 28.30
CA ARG A 627 5.96 -12.26 27.65
C ARG A 627 6.81 -13.50 27.46
N ALA A 628 8.12 -13.33 27.21
CA ALA A 628 9.03 -14.47 27.07
C ALA A 628 9.09 -15.34 28.33
N GLY A 629 9.11 -14.73 29.53
CA GLY A 629 9.27 -15.44 30.78
C GLY A 629 7.97 -15.71 31.55
N ASP A 630 6.82 -15.20 31.10
CA ASP A 630 5.56 -15.43 31.79
C ASP A 630 5.00 -16.82 31.45
N ALA A 631 4.81 -17.65 32.49
CA ALA A 631 4.29 -19.01 32.32
C ALA A 631 2.83 -19.05 31.80
N LYS A 632 2.06 -17.97 32.02
CA LYS A 632 0.67 -17.88 31.58
C LYS A 632 0.60 -17.25 30.20
N ARG A 633 -0.06 -17.93 29.25
CA ARG A 633 -0.38 -17.35 27.94
C ARG A 633 -1.45 -16.28 28.06
N LEU A 634 -1.42 -15.32 27.14
CA LEU A 634 -2.48 -14.35 26.97
C LEU A 634 -3.74 -15.04 26.44
N GLU A 635 -4.88 -14.67 26.98
CA GLU A 635 -6.19 -15.09 26.51
C GLU A 635 -6.75 -14.01 25.61
N TYR A 636 -6.83 -14.33 24.30
CA TYR A 636 -7.30 -13.38 23.28
C TYR A 636 -8.70 -12.82 23.62
N TRP A 637 -8.83 -11.53 23.45
CA TRP A 637 -10.07 -10.81 23.67
C TRP A 637 -10.35 -9.85 22.51
N ASN A 638 -11.57 -9.86 21.97
CA ASN A 638 -12.00 -9.01 20.86
C ASN A 638 -13.08 -7.99 21.25
N GLY A 639 -13.29 -7.75 22.54
CA GLY A 639 -14.33 -6.84 23.04
C GLY A 639 -15.74 -7.44 23.01
N VAL A 640 -15.92 -8.68 22.59
CA VAL A 640 -17.22 -9.37 22.54
C VAL A 640 -17.19 -10.53 23.52
N SER A 641 -18.00 -10.49 24.59
CA SER A 641 -18.15 -11.63 25.49
C SER A 641 -18.71 -12.81 24.70
N ARG A 642 -18.01 -13.96 24.72
CA ARG A 642 -18.61 -15.24 24.33
C ARG A 642 -19.71 -15.52 25.36
N GLN A 643 -20.96 -15.36 24.98
CA GLN A 643 -22.03 -16.05 25.69
C GLN A 643 -21.80 -17.53 25.47
N GLU A 644 -21.49 -18.26 26.54
CA GLU A 644 -21.51 -19.73 26.48
C GLU A 644 -22.89 -20.15 25.95
N PRO A 645 -22.96 -21.04 24.94
CA PRO A 645 -24.26 -21.53 24.50
C PRO A 645 -24.88 -22.31 25.66
N ALA A 646 -26.00 -21.85 26.15
CA ALA A 646 -26.85 -22.60 27.08
C ALA A 646 -27.06 -24.00 26.47
N ALA A 647 -26.66 -25.04 27.22
CA ALA A 647 -26.82 -26.42 26.81
C ALA A 647 -28.32 -26.73 26.62
N GLY A 648 -28.70 -27.01 25.37
CA GLY A 648 -29.99 -27.61 25.06
C GLY A 648 -30.72 -26.93 23.90
N GLN A 649 -30.58 -27.44 22.74
CA GLN A 649 -31.58 -27.88 21.74
C GLN A 649 -30.99 -27.79 20.32
N GLY A 650 -30.88 -28.93 19.69
CA GLY A 650 -30.37 -29.09 18.34
C GLY A 650 -31.33 -28.51 17.29
N GLY A 651 -30.75 -27.89 16.30
CA GLY A 651 -31.41 -27.43 15.09
C GLY A 651 -30.34 -26.85 14.17
N ALA A 652 -29.96 -27.62 13.14
CA ALA A 652 -29.05 -27.16 12.11
C ALA A 652 -29.68 -25.97 11.36
N GLN A 653 -29.04 -24.80 11.41
CA GLN A 653 -29.32 -23.69 10.52
C GLN A 653 -28.10 -23.39 9.64
N PRO A 654 -28.32 -23.01 8.39
CA PRO A 654 -27.22 -22.79 7.44
C PRO A 654 -26.42 -21.56 7.80
N ALA A 655 -25.13 -21.62 7.52
CA ALA A 655 -24.17 -20.57 7.78
C ALA A 655 -24.65 -19.22 7.22
N ALA A 656 -25.03 -18.32 8.13
CA ALA A 656 -25.30 -16.94 7.80
C ALA A 656 -23.98 -16.22 7.57
N ALA A 657 -23.94 -15.45 6.49
CA ALA A 657 -22.85 -14.55 6.15
C ALA A 657 -22.43 -13.69 7.35
N ALA A 658 -21.14 -13.56 7.57
CA ALA A 658 -20.56 -12.75 8.62
C ALA A 658 -21.09 -11.31 8.57
N PRO A 659 -21.51 -10.71 9.70
CA PRO A 659 -21.94 -9.33 9.71
C PRO A 659 -20.71 -8.43 9.48
N ALA A 660 -20.71 -7.71 8.39
CA ALA A 660 -19.86 -6.56 8.18
C ALA A 660 -20.22 -5.49 9.22
N GLY A 661 -19.28 -5.08 10.05
CA GLY A 661 -19.49 -3.92 10.90
C GLY A 661 -18.69 -3.98 12.18
N SER A 662 -17.52 -3.41 12.16
CA SER A 662 -16.70 -3.18 13.34
C SER A 662 -16.37 -1.71 13.47
N ASP A 663 -16.48 -1.21 14.68
CA ASP A 663 -16.06 0.11 15.14
C ASP A 663 -14.61 0.43 14.74
N ARG A 664 -14.45 0.97 13.55
CA ARG A 664 -13.39 1.95 13.30
C ARG A 664 -13.89 3.22 13.97
N GLY A 665 -13.06 4.07 14.56
CA GLY A 665 -13.46 5.34 15.16
C GLY A 665 -14.43 6.12 14.25
N TYR A 666 -15.64 5.63 14.17
CA TYR A 666 -16.68 6.11 13.27
C TYR A 666 -17.15 7.45 13.79
N ALA A 667 -17.23 8.39 12.88
CA ALA A 667 -18.01 9.57 13.13
C ALA A 667 -19.35 9.15 13.75
N PRO A 668 -19.80 9.81 14.83
CA PRO A 668 -21.07 9.47 15.48
C PRO A 668 -22.25 9.54 14.52
N VAL A 669 -22.00 10.12 13.34
CA VAL A 669 -22.95 10.27 12.23
C VAL A 669 -22.38 9.72 10.94
N ARG A 670 -23.27 9.34 10.03
CA ARG A 670 -22.91 8.88 8.68
C ARG A 670 -23.63 9.73 7.64
N LEU A 671 -22.86 10.36 6.74
CA LEU A 671 -23.45 11.08 5.60
C LEU A 671 -24.06 10.09 4.58
N GLY A 672 -23.34 9.03 4.25
CA GLY A 672 -23.82 7.96 3.39
C GLY A 672 -23.62 8.20 1.91
N ILE A 673 -22.58 8.95 1.55
CA ILE A 673 -22.11 9.09 0.18
C ILE A 673 -20.95 8.13 -0.10
N GLN A 674 -20.74 7.86 -1.38
CA GLN A 674 -19.50 7.29 -1.92
C GLN A 674 -18.71 8.45 -2.53
N PRO A 675 -17.60 8.89 -1.90
CA PRO A 675 -16.80 9.98 -2.44
C PRO A 675 -16.01 9.52 -3.66
N GLY A 676 -16.03 10.32 -4.71
CA GLY A 676 -15.24 10.15 -5.91
C GLY A 676 -14.00 11.03 -5.93
N LEU A 677 -13.14 10.81 -6.93
CA LEU A 677 -11.96 11.64 -7.17
C LEU A 677 -12.41 12.93 -7.86
N THR A 678 -11.98 14.09 -7.34
CA THR A 678 -12.11 15.37 -7.99
C THR A 678 -11.06 15.53 -9.08
N GLU A 679 -11.40 16.14 -10.20
CA GLU A 679 -10.44 16.45 -11.26
C GLU A 679 -9.46 17.54 -10.81
N GLU A 680 -8.25 17.54 -11.39
CA GLU A 680 -7.20 18.51 -11.09
C GLU A 680 -7.70 19.95 -11.33
N GLY A 681 -7.89 20.72 -10.23
CA GLY A 681 -8.41 22.10 -10.26
C GLY A 681 -9.87 22.27 -9.83
N GLU A 682 -10.59 21.21 -9.50
CA GLU A 682 -11.92 21.30 -8.87
C GLU A 682 -11.80 21.33 -7.35
N SER A 683 -12.37 22.35 -6.72
CA SER A 683 -12.56 22.39 -5.26
C SER A 683 -13.82 21.61 -4.91
N GLY A 684 -13.75 20.72 -3.89
CA GLY A 684 -14.91 19.98 -3.40
C GLY A 684 -14.71 18.46 -3.39
N ILE A 685 -15.75 17.73 -2.98
CA ILE A 685 -15.78 16.26 -2.95
C ILE A 685 -16.89 15.79 -3.89
N ARG A 686 -16.52 15.12 -4.95
CA ARG A 686 -17.49 14.53 -5.88
C ARG A 686 -18.22 13.36 -5.21
N VAL A 687 -19.52 13.27 -5.43
CA VAL A 687 -20.38 12.18 -4.96
C VAL A 687 -20.59 11.20 -6.11
N GLU A 688 -20.05 9.99 -6.02
CA GLU A 688 -20.25 8.92 -7.01
C GLU A 688 -21.51 8.12 -6.74
N GLY A 689 -21.92 8.04 -5.47
CA GLY A 689 -23.10 7.30 -5.08
C GLY A 689 -23.66 7.76 -3.73
N VAL A 690 -24.95 7.52 -3.52
CA VAL A 690 -25.64 7.81 -2.25
C VAL A 690 -26.38 6.56 -1.79
N SER A 691 -26.07 6.11 -0.57
CA SER A 691 -26.72 4.95 0.03
C SER A 691 -28.15 5.30 0.50
N ALA A 692 -29.13 4.48 0.16
CA ALA A 692 -30.52 4.67 0.58
C ALA A 692 -30.66 4.72 2.11
N GLY A 693 -31.55 5.55 2.63
CA GLY A 693 -31.85 5.67 4.05
C GLY A 693 -30.81 6.45 4.87
N THR A 694 -29.81 7.07 4.25
CA THR A 694 -28.77 7.87 4.90
C THR A 694 -29.11 9.36 4.96
N SER A 695 -28.28 10.14 5.68
CA SER A 695 -28.42 11.59 5.79
C SER A 695 -28.38 12.29 4.43
N ALA A 696 -27.48 11.86 3.55
CA ALA A 696 -27.35 12.39 2.19
C ALA A 696 -28.59 12.09 1.33
N ALA A 697 -29.12 10.85 1.40
CA ALA A 697 -30.30 10.46 0.65
C ALA A 697 -31.53 11.29 1.08
N ASP A 698 -31.74 11.46 2.38
CA ASP A 698 -32.88 12.23 2.92
C ASP A 698 -32.77 13.73 2.58
N ALA A 699 -31.54 14.26 2.54
CA ALA A 699 -31.30 15.66 2.15
C ALA A 699 -31.38 15.88 0.63
N GLY A 700 -31.52 14.81 -0.17
CA GLY A 700 -31.59 14.90 -1.63
C GLY A 700 -30.26 15.13 -2.34
N ILE A 701 -29.14 14.77 -1.69
CA ILE A 701 -27.82 14.66 -2.35
C ILE A 701 -27.89 13.51 -3.34
N LYS A 702 -27.31 13.67 -4.52
CA LYS A 702 -27.34 12.69 -5.61
C LYS A 702 -25.93 12.38 -6.11
N ALA A 703 -25.80 11.26 -6.80
CA ALA A 703 -24.60 10.97 -7.57
C ALA A 703 -24.40 12.07 -8.62
N GLY A 704 -23.17 12.51 -8.78
CA GLY A 704 -22.78 13.64 -9.64
C GLY A 704 -22.71 15.00 -8.94
N ASP A 705 -23.23 15.14 -7.72
CA ASP A 705 -23.03 16.36 -6.94
C ASP A 705 -21.56 16.51 -6.50
N VAL A 706 -21.11 17.75 -6.31
CA VAL A 706 -19.82 18.06 -5.68
C VAL A 706 -20.07 18.80 -4.37
N LEU A 707 -19.65 18.24 -3.25
CA LEU A 707 -19.77 18.89 -1.95
C LEU A 707 -18.71 20.00 -1.84
N LEU A 708 -19.15 21.25 -1.74
CA LEU A 708 -18.26 22.42 -1.73
C LEU A 708 -17.94 22.89 -0.32
N SER A 709 -18.93 22.87 0.60
CA SER A 709 -18.70 23.36 1.95
C SER A 709 -19.60 22.66 2.97
N TRP A 710 -19.18 22.72 4.25
CA TRP A 710 -19.84 22.19 5.43
C TRP A 710 -19.94 23.27 6.48
N ASN A 711 -21.14 23.76 6.78
CA ASN A 711 -21.39 24.92 7.66
C ASN A 711 -20.55 26.16 7.31
N GLY A 712 -20.34 26.39 6.01
CA GLY A 712 -19.57 27.51 5.49
C GLY A 712 -18.07 27.25 5.30
N ASP A 713 -17.51 26.21 5.92
CA ASP A 713 -16.10 25.82 5.75
C ASP A 713 -15.93 25.01 4.45
N SER A 714 -14.90 25.29 3.68
CA SER A 714 -14.59 24.56 2.43
C SER A 714 -14.33 23.08 2.68
N LEU A 715 -14.78 22.24 1.74
CA LEU A 715 -14.52 20.80 1.73
C LEU A 715 -13.58 20.47 0.57
N ASP A 716 -12.29 20.58 0.82
CA ASP A 716 -11.27 20.40 -0.22
C ASP A 716 -10.76 18.95 -0.33
N SER A 717 -11.16 18.09 0.59
CA SER A 717 -10.73 16.68 0.61
C SER A 717 -11.68 15.79 1.43
N THR A 718 -11.66 14.50 1.12
CA THR A 718 -12.37 13.47 1.90
C THR A 718 -11.90 13.45 3.37
N ALA A 719 -10.63 13.76 3.62
CA ALA A 719 -10.10 13.87 4.99
C ALA A 719 -10.75 15.03 5.75
N ALA A 720 -10.92 16.21 5.11
CA ALA A 720 -11.64 17.34 5.70
C ALA A 720 -13.09 16.96 6.04
N MET A 721 -13.79 16.28 5.12
CA MET A 721 -15.16 15.78 5.37
C MET A 721 -15.21 14.81 6.54
N MET A 722 -14.26 13.86 6.63
CA MET A 722 -14.24 12.91 7.74
C MET A 722 -14.01 13.59 9.08
N THR A 723 -13.20 14.64 9.12
CA THR A 723 -13.01 15.47 10.33
C THR A 723 -14.31 16.13 10.76
N LYS A 724 -15.07 16.71 9.83
CA LYS A 724 -16.37 17.31 10.09
C LYS A 724 -17.40 16.30 10.57
N LEU A 725 -17.45 15.12 9.95
CA LEU A 725 -18.35 14.01 10.35
C LEU A 725 -18.11 13.58 11.80
N ARG A 726 -16.85 13.54 12.23
CA ARG A 726 -16.49 13.16 13.62
C ARG A 726 -16.87 14.20 14.65
N ALA A 727 -16.83 15.48 14.27
CA ALA A 727 -17.22 16.59 15.14
C ALA A 727 -18.75 16.78 15.25
N THR A 728 -19.54 16.11 14.39
CA THR A 728 -20.97 16.29 14.26
C THR A 728 -21.72 15.22 15.06
N LYS A 729 -22.81 15.61 15.76
CA LYS A 729 -23.63 14.71 16.56
C LYS A 729 -24.86 14.24 15.79
N PRO A 730 -25.43 13.07 16.12
CA PRO A 730 -26.72 12.66 15.58
C PRO A 730 -27.82 13.69 15.93
N GLY A 731 -28.56 14.11 14.89
CA GLY A 731 -29.60 15.10 15.00
C GLY A 731 -29.16 16.52 14.61
N ASP A 732 -27.87 16.81 14.55
CA ASP A 732 -27.37 18.10 14.07
C ASP A 732 -27.81 18.35 12.62
N ILE A 733 -28.11 19.60 12.32
CA ILE A 733 -28.41 20.06 10.95
C ILE A 733 -27.16 20.74 10.41
N VAL A 734 -26.62 20.19 9.35
CA VAL A 734 -25.44 20.71 8.66
C VAL A 734 -25.86 21.43 7.39
N LYS A 735 -25.50 22.68 7.26
CA LYS A 735 -25.64 23.43 6.01
C LYS A 735 -24.55 23.01 5.04
N MET A 736 -24.95 22.33 3.99
CA MET A 736 -24.03 21.80 2.99
C MET A 736 -24.28 22.49 1.67
N ARG A 737 -23.24 23.16 1.15
CA ARG A 737 -23.29 23.73 -0.18
C ARG A 737 -22.74 22.71 -1.14
N ILE A 738 -23.52 22.42 -2.17
CA ILE A 738 -23.18 21.47 -3.22
C ILE A 738 -23.23 22.14 -4.58
N LEU A 739 -22.46 21.62 -5.52
CA LEU A 739 -22.57 21.95 -6.94
C LEU A 739 -23.30 20.80 -7.63
N ARG A 740 -24.46 21.10 -8.20
CA ARG A 740 -25.24 20.15 -9.02
C ARG A 740 -25.34 20.69 -10.44
N GLY A 741 -24.64 20.04 -11.36
CA GLY A 741 -24.39 20.63 -12.68
C GLY A 741 -23.63 21.95 -12.51
N ASN A 742 -24.21 23.08 -12.96
CA ASN A 742 -23.62 24.42 -12.81
C ASN A 742 -24.30 25.26 -11.72
N ALA A 743 -25.21 24.69 -10.94
CA ALA A 743 -25.93 25.39 -9.90
C ALA A 743 -25.38 25.07 -8.51
N GLU A 744 -24.98 26.08 -7.75
CA GLU A 744 -24.74 25.92 -6.32
C GLU A 744 -26.06 25.83 -5.58
N ILE A 745 -26.22 24.81 -4.77
CA ILE A 745 -27.42 24.54 -3.96
C ILE A 745 -26.98 24.41 -2.51
N GLU A 746 -27.68 25.10 -1.61
CA GLU A 746 -27.51 24.88 -0.18
C GLU A 746 -28.58 23.90 0.33
N LEU A 747 -28.16 22.87 1.03
CA LEU A 747 -29.02 21.84 1.60
C LEU A 747 -28.85 21.79 3.12
N ASP A 748 -29.96 21.66 3.83
CA ASP A 748 -29.94 21.34 5.26
C ASP A 748 -29.92 19.82 5.43
N VAL A 749 -28.77 19.30 5.82
CA VAL A 749 -28.55 17.86 5.99
C VAL A 749 -28.70 17.49 7.46
N LYS A 750 -29.80 16.84 7.83
CA LYS A 750 -29.98 16.30 9.18
C LYS A 750 -29.16 15.03 9.35
N MET A 751 -28.18 15.07 10.23
CA MET A 751 -27.24 13.99 10.43
C MET A 751 -27.85 12.84 11.23
N LYS A 752 -27.88 11.66 10.63
CA LYS A 752 -28.35 10.42 11.28
C LYS A 752 -27.20 9.77 12.04
N ALA A 753 -27.54 9.11 13.17
CA ALA A 753 -26.60 8.26 13.88
C ALA A 753 -26.00 7.22 12.92
N SER A 754 -24.73 6.97 13.03
CA SER A 754 -24.12 5.80 12.38
C SER A 754 -24.81 4.56 12.94
N THR A 755 -25.30 3.67 12.08
CA THR A 755 -25.97 2.42 12.50
C THR A 755 -25.09 1.49 13.33
N ALA A 756 -23.79 1.78 13.40
CA ALA A 756 -22.83 1.13 14.30
C ALA A 756 -22.94 1.62 15.78
N ALA A 757 -23.67 2.70 16.06
CA ALA A 757 -23.71 3.35 17.38
C ALA A 757 -24.97 2.99 18.22
N ARG A 758 -25.67 1.88 18.00
CA ARG A 758 -26.75 1.45 18.88
C ARG A 758 -26.33 0.26 19.74
N ARG A 759 -25.86 0.57 20.94
CA ARG A 759 -26.20 -0.20 22.15
C ARG A 759 -26.94 0.72 23.10
N PRO A 760 -28.08 0.28 23.67
CA PRO A 760 -28.72 1.00 24.78
C PRO A 760 -27.79 0.91 25.99
N ALA A 761 -27.59 2.05 26.65
CA ALA A 761 -27.14 2.05 28.01
C ALA A 761 -28.21 1.38 28.88
N ASP A 762 -27.75 0.66 29.85
CA ASP A 762 -28.44 -0.14 30.84
C ASP A 762 -29.63 0.61 31.50
N GLU A 763 -30.73 -0.10 31.62
CA GLU A 763 -31.56 -0.12 32.83
C GLU A 763 -31.30 -1.40 33.62
#